data_af7ca3ccb170621a3dedcc942a0d5168
#
_entry.id   af7ca3ccb170621a3dedcc942a0d5168
#
_cell.length_a   1.000
_cell.length_b   1.000
_cell.length_c   1.000
_cell.angle_alpha   90.00
_cell.angle_beta   90.00
_cell.angle_gamma   90.00
#
_symmetry.space_group_name_H-M   'P 1'
#
loop_
_entity.id
_entity.type
_entity.pdbx_description
1 polymer ?
#
loop_
_entity_poly.entity_id
_entity_poly.type
_entity_poly.pdbx_seq_one_letter_code
_entity_poly.pdbx_strand_id
1 'polypeptide(L)'
;MASRFSFKFTILTLFSVLTLGLSATVLYVNYKSSSRNALSVAERLLEQAASRIVASTDQLIEPLFVVTNSAAMLPGIDVSPNAKEHPLAPILFSVLERNPQMVAVYLGNGAGEYYRVASLSGLRAKPRAALQAPADAAFAVQTVGVERGRHVERWRFLDAQKRELSRRVDPEATYDPRKRPWYVAARASNRLIVTNVYPFATTPSLGLTVARSVGDAKGTVFASDLTLTSVSRSLAAVRAAQLSGTQNAEIAVFTLEGALAAHSDNAAYERLLDTADTPRIPSVGEVGSGIMPRILASTRPGGPQELRLAGSDGVEWLAHVTQLKPVFGKAAYLAVAVPVSDFLGPLARSARQTLLISVLVVLAFLPLVYLAASAVSAPLLRLTREVSNLQHFDMAAQPPARSVIAEIQDLAAALARAKVMLGAFAKYVPKNLVRQIVGSGLEPRLGGERRPVTVFFSDVKDFTTISEQVSPERLMEFTSEYLDGLVKIVLEHHGTVDKFVGDQIMAFWNAPAPNPNHAMDACRTVLACRDWSNAQNERWAREGTPILYTRFALHLGDAIVGNVGSSDRMDYTVVGATINLGSRIEGLNKVYGTQVLITQPVADAVGDAFVYRPVDRVLPKGAVHPLDVYELVGRDVDPATLARCVAWRGVYGLYACRDFTATSSALAQFRERHGTDALVALYEERLRRFQVEPPPADWDGVIRYTQK
;
A
#
# COMPACT_ATOMS: atom_id res chain seq x y z
N MET A 1 14.20 0.20 -20.98
CA MET A 1 13.59 -1.02 -20.37
C MET A 1 12.62 -0.56 -19.30
N ALA A 2 11.31 -0.69 -19.51
CA ALA A 2 10.32 -0.40 -18.48
C ALA A 2 10.43 -1.49 -17.40
N SER A 3 10.71 -1.12 -16.17
CA SER A 3 10.74 -2.04 -15.03
C SER A 3 9.36 -2.66 -14.84
N ARG A 4 9.25 -3.98 -15.08
CA ARG A 4 8.00 -4.73 -14.87
C ARG A 4 7.84 -5.01 -13.37
N PHE A 5 6.98 -4.29 -12.71
CA PHE A 5 6.62 -4.57 -11.32
C PHE A 5 5.66 -5.75 -11.24
N SER A 6 5.75 -6.53 -10.16
CA SER A 6 4.79 -7.61 -9.94
C SER A 6 3.39 -7.01 -9.66
N PHE A 7 2.34 -7.69 -10.11
CA PHE A 7 0.96 -7.28 -9.90
C PHE A 7 0.63 -7.03 -8.41
N LYS A 8 1.18 -7.85 -7.51
CA LYS A 8 1.05 -7.68 -6.05
C LYS A 8 1.65 -6.37 -5.57
N PHE A 9 2.86 -6.04 -6.02
CA PHE A 9 3.54 -4.81 -5.65
C PHE A 9 2.78 -3.59 -6.17
N THR A 10 2.28 -3.66 -7.41
CA THR A 10 1.52 -2.56 -8.02
C THR A 10 0.21 -2.29 -7.26
N ILE A 11 -0.55 -3.32 -6.89
CA ILE A 11 -1.80 -3.14 -6.11
C ILE A 11 -1.48 -2.59 -4.72
N LEU A 12 -0.46 -3.14 -4.05
CA LEU A 12 -0.09 -2.71 -2.69
C LEU A 12 0.34 -1.24 -2.68
N THR A 13 1.19 -0.84 -3.62
CA THR A 13 1.65 0.57 -3.72
C THR A 13 0.52 1.50 -4.11
N LEU A 14 -0.31 1.13 -5.09
CA LEU A 14 -1.45 1.94 -5.52
C LEU A 14 -2.44 2.15 -4.37
N PHE A 15 -2.80 1.08 -3.65
CA PHE A 15 -3.69 1.17 -2.49
C PHE A 15 -3.09 2.05 -1.39
N SER A 16 -1.81 1.85 -1.06
CA SER A 16 -1.13 2.62 -0.01
C SER A 16 -1.05 4.11 -0.37
N VAL A 17 -0.67 4.44 -1.59
CA VAL A 17 -0.58 5.83 -2.07
C VAL A 17 -1.96 6.49 -2.10
N LEU A 18 -2.98 5.78 -2.57
CA LEU A 18 -4.34 6.32 -2.70
C LEU A 18 -4.98 6.54 -1.33
N THR A 19 -4.85 5.59 -0.41
CA THR A 19 -5.41 5.71 0.96
C THR A 19 -4.67 6.75 1.79
N LEU A 20 -3.33 6.81 1.73
CA LEU A 20 -2.56 7.84 2.42
C LEU A 20 -2.82 9.23 1.82
N GLY A 21 -2.88 9.35 0.50
CA GLY A 21 -3.20 10.60 -0.18
C GLY A 21 -4.59 11.11 0.17
N LEU A 22 -5.60 10.23 0.15
CA LEU A 22 -6.96 10.57 0.54
C LEU A 22 -7.04 10.98 2.03
N SER A 23 -6.41 10.21 2.92
CA SER A 23 -6.36 10.52 4.35
C SER A 23 -5.67 11.86 4.63
N ALA A 24 -4.54 12.12 3.97
CA ALA A 24 -3.84 13.40 4.10
C ALA A 24 -4.68 14.58 3.59
N THR A 25 -5.38 14.40 2.47
CA THR A 25 -6.27 15.44 1.92
C THR A 25 -7.44 15.74 2.86
N VAL A 26 -8.10 14.70 3.36
CA VAL A 26 -9.22 14.84 4.31
C VAL A 26 -8.74 15.50 5.61
N LEU A 27 -7.60 15.09 6.16
CA LEU A 27 -6.98 15.70 7.34
C LEU A 27 -6.66 17.16 7.10
N TYR A 28 -6.06 17.52 5.96
CA TYR A 28 -5.72 18.89 5.61
C TYR A 28 -6.98 19.77 5.51
N VAL A 29 -8.00 19.32 4.78
CA VAL A 29 -9.25 20.06 4.60
C VAL A 29 -9.96 20.24 5.95
N ASN A 30 -10.05 19.15 6.74
CA ASN A 30 -10.70 19.18 8.04
C ASN A 30 -9.95 20.09 9.03
N TYR A 31 -8.62 19.99 9.10
CA TYR A 31 -7.80 20.88 9.94
C TYR A 31 -7.97 22.33 9.53
N LYS A 32 -7.90 22.65 8.24
CA LYS A 32 -8.06 24.03 7.74
C LYS A 32 -9.46 24.59 8.02
N SER A 33 -10.49 23.79 7.83
CA SER A 33 -11.88 24.19 8.13
C SER A 33 -12.09 24.39 9.64
N SER A 34 -11.65 23.42 10.45
CA SER A 34 -11.77 23.49 11.91
C SER A 34 -10.97 24.65 12.51
N SER A 35 -9.78 24.94 11.97
CA SER A 35 -8.98 26.08 12.41
C SER A 35 -9.66 27.41 12.11
N ARG A 36 -10.27 27.56 10.94
CA ARG A 36 -11.04 28.78 10.61
C ARG A 36 -12.25 28.95 11.53
N ASN A 37 -12.99 27.85 11.76
CA ASN A 37 -14.14 27.87 12.66
C ASN A 37 -13.71 28.18 14.10
N ALA A 38 -12.63 27.62 14.59
CA ALA A 38 -12.12 27.87 15.93
C ALA A 38 -11.72 29.36 16.11
N LEU A 39 -11.07 29.94 15.11
CA LEU A 39 -10.71 31.36 15.13
C LEU A 39 -11.95 32.28 15.14
N SER A 40 -12.95 32.00 14.31
CA SER A 40 -14.19 32.77 14.28
C SER A 40 -15.00 32.67 15.59
N VAL A 41 -14.93 31.49 16.23
CA VAL A 41 -15.53 31.30 17.58
C VAL A 41 -14.73 32.09 18.61
N ALA A 42 -13.38 32.08 18.54
CA ALA A 42 -12.53 32.84 19.43
C ALA A 42 -12.80 34.38 19.33
N GLU A 43 -12.90 34.94 18.12
CA GLU A 43 -13.24 36.33 17.88
C GLU A 43 -14.59 36.71 18.52
N ARG A 44 -15.63 35.90 18.31
CA ARG A 44 -16.94 36.12 18.94
C ARG A 44 -16.91 36.01 20.47
N LEU A 45 -16.14 35.06 21.01
CA LEU A 45 -15.98 34.95 22.47
C LEU A 45 -15.28 36.14 23.05
N LEU A 46 -14.26 36.70 22.38
CA LEU A 46 -13.57 37.90 22.81
C LEU A 46 -14.50 39.13 22.78
N GLU A 47 -15.28 39.30 21.73
CA GLU A 47 -16.28 40.38 21.62
C GLU A 47 -17.34 40.27 22.74
N GLN A 48 -17.87 39.04 22.97
CA GLN A 48 -18.85 38.82 24.04
C GLN A 48 -18.23 39.05 25.43
N ALA A 49 -16.98 38.57 25.65
CA ALA A 49 -16.28 38.81 26.90
C ALA A 49 -16.05 40.31 27.12
N ALA A 50 -15.57 41.04 26.10
CA ALA A 50 -15.38 42.48 26.17
C ALA A 50 -16.70 43.23 26.50
N SER A 51 -17.78 42.90 25.80
CA SER A 51 -19.09 43.48 26.03
C SER A 51 -19.60 43.25 27.47
N ARG A 52 -19.40 42.03 27.99
CA ARG A 52 -19.77 41.71 29.38
C ARG A 52 -18.88 42.42 30.42
N ILE A 53 -17.58 42.58 30.11
CA ILE A 53 -16.66 43.34 31.01
C ILE A 53 -17.06 44.82 31.03
N VAL A 54 -17.41 45.41 29.89
CA VAL A 54 -17.93 46.76 29.85
C VAL A 54 -19.17 46.91 30.73
N ALA A 55 -20.15 45.99 30.58
CA ALA A 55 -21.36 45.96 31.39
C ALA A 55 -21.04 45.77 32.89
N SER A 56 -20.10 44.84 33.21
CA SER A 56 -19.66 44.63 34.59
C SER A 56 -18.93 45.86 35.17
N THR A 57 -18.15 46.57 34.36
CA THR A 57 -17.50 47.82 34.79
C THR A 57 -18.54 48.89 35.05
N ASP A 58 -19.55 49.04 34.20
CA ASP A 58 -20.68 49.96 34.43
C ASP A 58 -21.39 49.59 35.76
N GLN A 59 -21.65 48.29 36.04
CA GLN A 59 -22.24 47.82 37.31
C GLN A 59 -21.37 48.13 38.55
N LEU A 60 -20.04 48.16 38.41
CA LEU A 60 -19.16 48.54 39.51
C LEU A 60 -19.21 50.04 39.81
N ILE A 61 -19.38 50.85 38.83
CA ILE A 61 -19.27 52.31 38.93
C ILE A 61 -20.62 52.99 39.16
N GLU A 62 -21.69 52.45 38.56
CA GLU A 62 -23.05 53.02 38.68
C GLU A 62 -23.50 53.16 40.14
N PRO A 63 -23.27 52.22 41.08
CA PRO A 63 -23.60 52.41 42.48
C PRO A 63 -22.89 53.63 43.12
N LEU A 64 -21.64 53.96 42.72
CA LEU A 64 -20.96 55.15 43.22
C LEU A 64 -21.69 56.40 42.79
N PHE A 65 -22.14 56.49 41.56
CA PHE A 65 -22.92 57.63 41.03
C PHE A 65 -24.26 57.75 41.77
N VAL A 66 -25.00 56.59 41.89
CA VAL A 66 -26.32 56.59 42.54
C VAL A 66 -26.19 57.02 44.00
N VAL A 67 -25.27 56.34 44.71
CA VAL A 67 -25.04 56.66 46.14
C VAL A 67 -24.61 58.10 46.35
N THR A 68 -23.59 58.56 45.60
CA THR A 68 -23.08 59.96 45.73
C THR A 68 -24.13 60.94 45.37
N ASN A 69 -24.94 60.71 44.35
CA ASN A 69 -26.01 61.63 43.95
C ASN A 69 -27.17 61.68 44.97
N SER A 70 -27.61 60.48 45.47
CA SER A 70 -28.71 60.36 46.41
C SER A 70 -28.33 60.87 47.81
N ALA A 71 -27.09 60.54 48.25
CA ALA A 71 -26.61 60.93 49.59
C ALA A 71 -26.55 62.44 49.71
N ALA A 72 -26.27 63.17 48.65
CA ALA A 72 -26.27 64.64 48.66
C ALA A 72 -27.65 65.28 48.93
N MET A 73 -28.72 64.46 48.92
CA MET A 73 -30.10 64.91 49.16
C MET A 73 -30.67 64.38 50.49
N LEU A 74 -29.86 63.57 51.26
CA LEU A 74 -30.35 62.98 52.49
C LEU A 74 -30.50 64.02 53.62
N PRO A 75 -31.56 63.88 54.43
CA PRO A 75 -31.71 64.71 55.65
C PRO A 75 -30.51 64.46 56.59
N GLY A 76 -29.95 65.54 57.14
CA GLY A 76 -28.81 65.55 58.05
C GLY A 76 -27.43 65.57 57.35
N ILE A 77 -27.39 65.70 56.01
CA ILE A 77 -26.12 65.85 55.26
C ILE A 77 -25.39 67.15 55.66
N ASP A 78 -26.13 68.12 56.05
CA ASP A 78 -25.68 69.46 56.49
C ASP A 78 -25.23 69.51 57.95
N VAL A 79 -25.38 68.40 58.69
CA VAL A 79 -24.84 68.29 60.07
C VAL A 79 -23.33 68.38 60.04
N SER A 80 -22.72 69.04 61.04
CA SER A 80 -21.25 69.12 61.05
C SER A 80 -20.59 67.77 60.98
N PRO A 81 -19.64 67.61 60.06
CA PRO A 81 -18.85 66.34 59.94
C PRO A 81 -18.11 66.00 61.25
N ASN A 82 -17.90 66.92 62.14
CA ASN A 82 -17.27 66.70 63.45
C ASN A 82 -18.25 66.23 64.56
N ALA A 83 -19.53 66.03 64.27
CA ALA A 83 -20.48 65.53 65.25
C ALA A 83 -20.03 64.22 65.88
N LYS A 84 -20.24 64.02 67.19
CA LYS A 84 -19.81 62.81 67.92
C LYS A 84 -20.37 61.51 67.29
N GLU A 85 -21.59 61.59 66.84
CA GLU A 85 -22.27 60.57 66.02
C GLU A 85 -22.97 61.27 64.85
N HIS A 86 -22.46 61.08 63.66
CA HIS A 86 -23.06 61.66 62.47
C HIS A 86 -24.36 60.92 62.08
N PRO A 87 -25.48 61.60 61.84
CA PRO A 87 -26.78 60.95 61.58
C PRO A 87 -26.77 60.04 60.35
N LEU A 88 -25.90 60.27 59.41
CA LEU A 88 -25.74 59.42 58.23
C LEU A 88 -24.89 58.14 58.48
N ALA A 89 -24.25 58.01 59.64
CA ALA A 89 -23.36 56.87 59.90
C ALA A 89 -24.01 55.54 59.61
N PRO A 90 -25.24 55.21 60.05
CA PRO A 90 -25.88 53.88 59.76
C PRO A 90 -26.07 53.65 58.26
N ILE A 91 -26.41 54.68 57.52
CA ILE A 91 -26.59 54.64 56.06
C ILE A 91 -25.24 54.40 55.37
N LEU A 92 -24.18 55.13 55.80
CA LEU A 92 -22.85 55.01 55.18
C LEU A 92 -22.28 53.58 55.41
N PHE A 93 -22.48 52.97 56.58
CA PHE A 93 -22.10 51.59 56.84
C PHE A 93 -22.90 50.62 55.90
N SER A 94 -24.21 50.80 55.80
CA SER A 94 -25.07 49.95 54.98
C SER A 94 -24.69 50.07 53.48
N VAL A 95 -24.31 51.27 53.03
CA VAL A 95 -23.83 51.49 51.69
C VAL A 95 -22.57 50.66 51.37
N LEU A 96 -21.57 50.69 52.30
CA LEU A 96 -20.32 49.94 52.09
C LEU A 96 -20.52 48.43 52.22
N GLU A 97 -21.42 47.96 53.07
CA GLU A 97 -21.76 46.56 53.19
C GLU A 97 -22.43 46.00 51.95
N ARG A 98 -23.30 46.78 51.32
CA ARG A 98 -24.01 46.38 50.07
C ARG A 98 -23.19 46.61 48.79
N ASN A 99 -22.15 47.41 48.87
CA ASN A 99 -21.30 47.77 47.73
C ASN A 99 -19.82 47.50 48.07
N PRO A 100 -19.39 46.23 48.13
CA PRO A 100 -18.03 45.87 48.56
C PRO A 100 -16.91 46.42 47.65
N GLN A 101 -17.26 46.93 46.44
CA GLN A 101 -16.34 47.63 45.55
C GLN A 101 -16.00 49.03 46.02
N MET A 102 -16.90 49.68 46.84
CA MET A 102 -16.62 50.98 47.42
C MET A 102 -15.71 50.83 48.64
N VAL A 103 -14.64 51.58 48.68
CA VAL A 103 -13.65 51.51 49.74
C VAL A 103 -13.98 52.49 50.88
N ALA A 104 -14.52 53.61 50.53
CA ALA A 104 -14.91 54.61 51.51
C ALA A 104 -16.03 55.54 50.99
N VAL A 105 -16.83 56.03 51.89
CA VAL A 105 -17.80 57.10 51.66
C VAL A 105 -17.60 58.18 52.72
N TYR A 106 -17.70 59.47 52.30
CA TYR A 106 -17.34 60.53 53.20
C TYR A 106 -17.93 61.86 52.75
N LEU A 107 -17.88 62.83 53.68
CA LEU A 107 -18.27 64.19 53.44
C LEU A 107 -17.28 65.13 54.09
N GLY A 108 -17.15 66.34 53.53
CA GLY A 108 -16.35 67.42 54.07
C GLY A 108 -16.98 68.73 53.73
N ASN A 109 -16.69 69.74 54.53
CA ASN A 109 -17.29 71.07 54.41
C ASN A 109 -16.26 72.23 54.27
N GLY A 110 -16.75 73.47 54.05
CA GLY A 110 -15.93 74.63 53.86
C GLY A 110 -15.21 75.12 55.14
N ALA A 111 -15.60 74.62 56.28
CA ALA A 111 -14.88 74.86 57.54
C ALA A 111 -13.63 74.00 57.71
N GLY A 112 -13.45 72.97 56.78
CA GLY A 112 -12.37 72.00 56.86
C GLY A 112 -12.69 70.78 57.75
N GLU A 113 -13.94 70.59 58.11
CA GLU A 113 -14.41 69.40 58.84
C GLU A 113 -14.64 68.24 57.89
N TYR A 114 -14.42 67.00 58.37
CA TYR A 114 -14.47 65.82 57.56
C TYR A 114 -15.03 64.61 58.36
N TYR A 115 -15.88 63.81 57.70
CA TYR A 115 -16.40 62.53 58.23
C TYR A 115 -16.29 61.46 57.19
N ARG A 116 -15.62 60.41 57.52
CA ARG A 116 -15.40 59.27 56.58
C ARG A 116 -15.72 57.97 57.25
N VAL A 117 -16.40 57.12 56.55
CA VAL A 117 -16.50 55.65 56.82
C VAL A 117 -15.78 54.88 55.74
N ALA A 118 -14.86 54.03 56.14
CA ALA A 118 -14.10 53.17 55.21
C ALA A 118 -14.28 51.74 55.57
N SER A 119 -14.45 50.88 54.53
CA SER A 119 -14.37 49.44 54.64
C SER A 119 -12.90 49.00 54.65
N LEU A 120 -12.52 48.18 55.65
CA LEU A 120 -11.20 47.58 55.72
C LEU A 120 -11.20 46.16 55.17
N SER A 121 -12.37 45.66 54.80
CA SER A 121 -12.53 44.34 54.14
C SER A 121 -11.83 44.39 52.76
N GLY A 122 -10.92 43.46 52.52
CA GLY A 122 -10.16 43.43 51.28
C GLY A 122 -9.08 44.51 51.12
N LEU A 123 -8.79 45.31 52.17
CA LEU A 123 -7.66 46.20 52.16
C LEU A 123 -6.36 45.38 52.24
N ARG A 124 -5.38 45.76 51.40
CA ARG A 124 -4.06 45.07 51.36
C ARG A 124 -3.29 45.31 52.67
N ALA A 125 -2.29 44.44 52.91
CA ALA A 125 -1.50 44.50 54.14
C ALA A 125 -0.79 45.87 54.40
N LYS A 126 -0.13 46.39 53.34
CA LYS A 126 0.60 47.69 53.45
C LYS A 126 -0.32 48.88 53.75
N PRO A 127 -1.44 49.06 53.01
CA PRO A 127 -2.41 50.12 53.41
C PRO A 127 -3.02 49.90 54.79
N ARG A 128 -3.28 48.67 55.19
CA ARG A 128 -3.84 48.35 56.50
C ARG A 128 -2.86 48.66 57.65
N ALA A 129 -1.59 48.32 57.46
CA ALA A 129 -0.53 48.64 58.39
C ALA A 129 -0.31 50.15 58.53
N ALA A 130 -0.39 50.91 57.43
CA ALA A 130 -0.26 52.34 57.43
C ALA A 130 -1.37 52.99 58.25
N LEU A 131 -2.58 52.44 58.29
CA LEU A 131 -3.66 52.89 59.12
C LEU A 131 -3.49 52.54 60.62
N GLN A 132 -2.57 51.64 60.94
CA GLN A 132 -2.44 51.05 62.28
C GLN A 132 -3.76 50.42 62.76
N ALA A 133 -4.51 49.79 61.85
CA ALA A 133 -5.81 49.22 62.13
C ALA A 133 -5.63 47.83 62.79
N PRO A 134 -6.44 47.52 63.85
CA PRO A 134 -6.47 46.15 64.45
C PRO A 134 -6.79 45.10 63.40
N ALA A 135 -6.29 43.87 63.62
CA ALA A 135 -6.48 42.80 62.66
C ALA A 135 -7.97 42.45 62.42
N ASP A 136 -8.79 42.53 63.43
CA ASP A 136 -10.23 42.20 63.40
C ASP A 136 -11.11 43.42 62.99
N ALA A 137 -10.52 44.59 62.71
CA ALA A 137 -11.29 45.74 62.32
C ALA A 137 -11.86 45.58 60.88
N ALA A 138 -13.18 45.66 60.74
CA ALA A 138 -13.91 45.65 59.48
C ALA A 138 -14.14 47.06 58.90
N PHE A 139 -14.26 48.02 59.77
CA PHE A 139 -14.50 49.42 59.39
C PHE A 139 -13.57 50.38 60.12
N ALA A 140 -13.30 51.51 59.49
CA ALA A 140 -12.64 52.66 60.11
C ALA A 140 -13.51 53.87 59.90
N VAL A 141 -13.76 54.60 61.01
CA VAL A 141 -14.40 55.97 60.99
C VAL A 141 -13.34 56.98 61.31
N GLN A 142 -13.16 57.94 60.41
CA GLN A 142 -12.24 59.05 60.51
C GLN A 142 -13.06 60.39 60.63
N THR A 143 -12.80 61.16 61.65
CA THR A 143 -13.35 62.51 61.76
C THR A 143 -12.23 63.56 61.88
N VAL A 144 -12.38 64.65 61.19
CA VAL A 144 -11.51 65.81 61.37
C VAL A 144 -12.37 66.95 61.79
N GLY A 145 -12.06 67.52 62.93
CA GLY A 145 -12.72 68.71 63.48
C GLY A 145 -11.74 69.87 63.69
N VAL A 146 -12.26 71.04 63.77
CA VAL A 146 -11.48 72.23 64.07
C VAL A 146 -11.73 72.65 65.50
N GLU A 147 -10.73 72.46 66.38
CA GLU A 147 -10.79 72.88 67.80
C GLU A 147 -9.70 73.91 68.05
N ARG A 148 -10.17 75.11 68.60
CA ARG A 148 -9.27 76.25 68.90
C ARG A 148 -8.37 76.65 67.72
N GLY A 149 -8.89 76.56 66.43
CA GLY A 149 -8.18 76.90 65.23
C GLY A 149 -7.18 75.84 64.71
N ARG A 150 -7.09 74.70 65.35
CA ARG A 150 -6.24 73.56 64.90
C ARG A 150 -7.12 72.39 64.43
N HIS A 151 -6.66 71.65 63.44
CA HIS A 151 -7.34 70.43 63.00
C HIS A 151 -6.98 69.25 63.92
N VAL A 152 -7.99 68.58 64.46
CA VAL A 152 -7.87 67.40 65.32
C VAL A 152 -8.49 66.23 64.58
N GLU A 153 -7.73 65.16 64.37
CA GLU A 153 -8.17 64.00 63.70
C GLU A 153 -8.44 62.89 64.72
N ARG A 154 -9.58 62.23 64.55
CA ARG A 154 -10.00 61.03 65.39
C ARG A 154 -10.32 59.89 64.56
N TRP A 155 -9.75 58.71 64.89
CA TRP A 155 -10.00 57.41 64.28
C TRP A 155 -10.71 56.48 65.26
N ARG A 156 -11.73 55.77 64.73
CA ARG A 156 -12.39 54.69 65.46
C ARG A 156 -12.32 53.48 64.54
N PHE A 157 -11.83 52.32 65.07
CA PHE A 157 -11.79 51.05 64.35
C PHE A 157 -12.87 50.16 64.91
N LEU A 158 -13.70 49.61 64.05
CA LEU A 158 -14.89 48.84 64.41
C LEU A 158 -14.84 47.46 63.80
N ASP A 159 -15.36 46.47 64.52
CA ASP A 159 -15.55 45.12 64.01
C ASP A 159 -16.74 45.03 63.00
N ALA A 160 -17.01 43.84 62.46
CA ALA A 160 -18.12 43.62 61.55
C ALA A 160 -19.50 43.90 62.17
N GLN A 161 -19.64 43.83 63.50
CA GLN A 161 -20.85 44.19 64.25
C GLN A 161 -20.89 45.67 64.64
N LYS A 162 -19.95 46.46 64.14
CA LYS A 162 -19.83 47.92 64.36
C LYS A 162 -19.53 48.25 65.85
N ARG A 163 -18.98 47.33 66.63
CA ARG A 163 -18.47 47.56 68.01
C ARG A 163 -17.06 48.14 67.88
N GLU A 164 -16.78 49.14 68.72
CA GLU A 164 -15.47 49.78 68.72
C GLU A 164 -14.40 48.89 69.33
N LEU A 165 -13.33 48.66 68.54
CA LEU A 165 -12.17 47.85 68.93
C LEU A 165 -11.04 48.73 69.47
N SER A 166 -10.82 49.88 68.84
CA SER A 166 -9.78 50.83 69.27
C SER A 166 -10.09 52.26 68.78
N ARG A 167 -9.42 53.19 69.42
CA ARG A 167 -9.54 54.65 69.07
C ARG A 167 -8.15 55.31 69.06
N ARG A 168 -7.97 56.19 68.14
CA ARG A 168 -6.74 56.98 68.03
C ARG A 168 -7.12 58.47 67.82
N VAL A 169 -6.40 59.40 68.48
CA VAL A 169 -6.56 60.82 68.31
C VAL A 169 -5.22 61.42 67.89
N ASP A 170 -5.24 62.20 66.81
CA ASP A 170 -4.11 62.99 66.38
C ASP A 170 -4.45 64.48 66.50
N PRO A 171 -3.82 65.21 67.46
CA PRO A 171 -4.13 66.61 67.74
C PRO A 171 -3.55 67.55 66.70
N GLU A 172 -2.63 67.13 65.80
CA GLU A 172 -1.99 67.93 64.77
C GLU A 172 -2.29 67.37 63.38
N ALA A 173 -3.53 67.18 63.02
CA ALA A 173 -3.93 66.57 61.76
C ALA A 173 -3.53 67.47 60.59
N THR A 174 -2.91 66.85 59.64
CA THR A 174 -2.49 67.45 58.35
C THR A 174 -3.55 67.35 57.27
N TYR A 175 -4.57 66.55 57.46
CA TYR A 175 -5.62 66.31 56.45
C TYR A 175 -6.60 67.48 56.41
N ASP A 176 -6.68 68.15 55.25
CA ASP A 176 -7.66 69.18 54.95
C ASP A 176 -8.46 68.81 53.68
N PRO A 177 -9.78 68.52 53.81
CA PRO A 177 -10.62 68.13 52.70
C PRO A 177 -10.63 69.17 51.57
N ARG A 178 -10.52 70.45 51.89
CA ARG A 178 -10.56 71.53 50.93
C ARG A 178 -9.40 71.60 49.93
N LYS A 179 -8.27 70.95 50.27
CA LYS A 179 -7.08 70.80 49.41
C LYS A 179 -7.13 69.57 48.55
N ARG A 180 -8.17 68.71 48.67
CA ARG A 180 -8.25 67.45 47.96
C ARG A 180 -8.92 67.55 46.59
N PRO A 181 -8.46 66.83 45.56
CA PRO A 181 -8.98 66.87 44.19
C PRO A 181 -10.50 66.80 44.13
N TRP A 182 -11.08 65.81 44.85
CA TRP A 182 -12.52 65.59 44.91
C TRP A 182 -13.33 66.73 45.38
N TYR A 183 -12.86 67.45 46.42
CA TYR A 183 -13.54 68.57 46.99
C TYR A 183 -13.48 69.83 46.10
N VAL A 184 -12.26 70.12 45.61
CA VAL A 184 -12.03 71.26 44.72
C VAL A 184 -12.87 71.15 43.45
N ALA A 185 -12.83 69.94 42.78
CA ALA A 185 -13.55 69.76 41.55
C ALA A 185 -15.08 69.78 41.73
N ALA A 186 -15.60 69.15 42.81
CA ALA A 186 -17.04 69.15 43.10
C ALA A 186 -17.58 70.53 43.41
N ARG A 187 -16.82 71.32 44.12
CA ARG A 187 -17.21 72.77 44.45
C ARG A 187 -17.21 73.65 43.23
N ALA A 188 -16.28 73.42 42.32
CA ALA A 188 -16.19 74.18 41.07
C ALA A 188 -17.31 73.81 40.07
N SER A 189 -17.75 72.57 40.06
CA SER A 189 -18.68 72.08 39.02
C SER A 189 -20.17 72.20 39.40
N ASN A 190 -20.50 72.25 40.68
CA ASN A 190 -21.88 72.07 41.19
C ASN A 190 -22.68 70.88 40.57
N ARG A 191 -21.99 69.87 40.00
CA ARG A 191 -22.52 68.68 39.41
C ARG A 191 -21.78 67.47 39.98
N LEU A 192 -22.30 66.28 39.73
CA LEU A 192 -21.57 65.05 40.00
C LEU A 192 -20.28 65.02 39.18
N ILE A 193 -19.15 64.76 39.81
CA ILE A 193 -17.85 64.72 39.14
C ILE A 193 -17.18 63.35 39.44
N VAL A 194 -16.28 62.94 38.54
CA VAL A 194 -15.33 61.87 38.75
C VAL A 194 -13.93 62.47 38.65
N THR A 195 -13.10 62.19 39.61
CA THR A 195 -11.68 62.60 39.55
C THR A 195 -10.87 61.75 38.59
N ASN A 196 -9.72 62.28 38.15
CA ASN A 196 -8.67 61.42 37.63
C ASN A 196 -8.20 60.39 38.71
N VAL A 197 -7.51 59.36 38.31
CA VAL A 197 -6.86 58.44 39.28
C VAL A 197 -5.77 59.18 40.04
N TYR A 198 -5.82 59.11 41.37
CA TYR A 198 -4.85 59.75 42.27
C TYR A 198 -4.60 58.95 43.53
N PRO A 199 -3.46 59.12 44.23
CA PRO A 199 -3.22 58.44 45.50
C PRO A 199 -4.10 59.01 46.59
N PHE A 200 -4.80 58.13 47.30
CA PHE A 200 -5.60 58.57 48.45
C PHE A 200 -4.71 58.96 49.58
N ALA A 201 -5.09 60.08 50.28
CA ALA A 201 -4.25 60.62 51.34
C ALA A 201 -4.20 59.81 52.62
N THR A 202 -5.30 59.11 52.94
CA THR A 202 -5.45 58.36 54.16
C THR A 202 -5.07 56.87 54.04
N THR A 203 -5.04 56.33 52.82
CA THR A 203 -4.63 55.01 52.54
C THR A 203 -3.71 55.05 51.32
N PRO A 204 -2.53 54.40 51.36
CA PRO A 204 -1.62 54.36 50.17
C PRO A 204 -2.18 53.49 49.11
N SER A 205 -3.31 53.89 48.52
CA SER A 205 -4.02 53.20 47.47
C SER A 205 -4.31 54.17 46.33
N LEU A 206 -4.25 53.68 45.10
CA LEU A 206 -4.66 54.43 43.92
C LEU A 206 -6.13 54.19 43.63
N GLY A 207 -6.84 55.24 43.28
CA GLY A 207 -8.25 55.14 42.94
C GLY A 207 -8.82 56.40 42.37
N LEU A 208 -10.10 56.43 42.17
CA LEU A 208 -10.89 57.56 41.71
C LEU A 208 -12.00 57.82 42.73
N THR A 209 -12.43 59.06 42.76
CA THR A 209 -13.50 59.54 43.62
C THR A 209 -14.66 60.09 42.80
N VAL A 210 -15.85 59.64 43.11
CA VAL A 210 -17.08 60.24 42.63
C VAL A 210 -17.54 61.22 43.72
N ALA A 211 -17.75 62.49 43.38
CA ALA A 211 -18.11 63.49 44.35
C ALA A 211 -19.20 64.49 43.82
N ARG A 212 -19.97 64.97 44.76
CA ARG A 212 -21.04 65.98 44.50
C ARG A 212 -21.13 67.04 45.59
N SER A 213 -21.23 68.27 45.16
CA SER A 213 -21.57 69.35 46.09
C SER A 213 -23.05 69.32 46.47
N VAL A 214 -23.34 69.44 47.77
CA VAL A 214 -24.71 69.51 48.32
C VAL A 214 -25.41 70.82 47.97
N GLY A 215 -24.66 71.92 47.75
CA GLY A 215 -25.20 73.16 47.43
C GLY A 215 -25.64 73.99 48.65
N ASP A 216 -25.28 73.58 49.85
CA ASP A 216 -25.56 74.22 51.10
C ASP A 216 -24.63 75.42 51.36
N ALA A 217 -25.01 76.30 52.31
CA ALA A 217 -24.19 77.48 52.70
C ALA A 217 -22.85 77.05 53.35
N LYS A 218 -22.74 75.87 53.88
CA LYS A 218 -21.54 75.35 54.54
C LYS A 218 -20.52 74.77 53.53
N GLY A 219 -20.91 74.62 52.24
CA GLY A 219 -20.05 74.10 51.21
C GLY A 219 -19.76 72.62 51.36
N THR A 220 -20.74 71.85 51.76
CA THR A 220 -20.64 70.41 51.98
C THR A 220 -20.51 69.66 50.61
N VAL A 221 -19.57 68.71 50.53
CA VAL A 221 -19.37 67.86 49.42
C VAL A 221 -19.42 66.41 49.95
N PHE A 222 -20.22 65.54 49.30
CA PHE A 222 -20.27 64.15 49.55
C PHE A 222 -19.45 63.38 48.47
N ALA A 223 -18.76 62.32 48.87
CA ALA A 223 -17.92 61.59 47.95
C ALA A 223 -17.81 60.05 48.32
N SER A 224 -17.49 59.25 47.27
CA SER A 224 -17.26 57.84 47.40
C SER A 224 -16.04 57.42 46.61
N ASP A 225 -15.25 56.47 47.14
CA ASP A 225 -13.97 56.01 46.55
C ASP A 225 -14.09 54.64 45.98
N LEU A 226 -13.47 54.44 44.80
CA LEU A 226 -13.20 53.17 44.14
C LEU A 226 -11.69 53.04 43.93
N THR A 227 -11.10 51.91 44.35
CA THR A 227 -9.66 51.61 44.09
C THR A 227 -9.44 50.89 42.79
N LEU A 228 -8.28 51.07 42.17
CA LEU A 228 -7.87 50.34 40.98
C LEU A 228 -7.75 48.83 41.25
N THR A 229 -7.40 48.42 42.48
CA THR A 229 -7.37 47.00 42.87
C THR A 229 -8.77 46.39 42.89
N SER A 230 -9.82 47.15 43.24
CA SER A 230 -11.20 46.65 43.12
C SER A 230 -11.60 46.37 41.66
N VAL A 231 -11.19 47.22 40.74
CA VAL A 231 -11.40 47.01 39.30
C VAL A 231 -10.62 45.81 38.80
N SER A 232 -9.33 45.68 39.16
CA SER A 232 -8.50 44.52 38.79
C SER A 232 -9.08 43.21 39.32
N ARG A 233 -9.59 43.16 40.53
CA ARG A 233 -10.25 41.99 41.12
C ARG A 233 -11.51 41.59 40.36
N SER A 234 -12.28 42.57 39.90
CA SER A 234 -13.44 42.33 39.05
C SER A 234 -13.04 41.75 37.70
N LEU A 235 -11.97 42.29 37.05
CA LEU A 235 -11.45 41.73 35.79
C LEU A 235 -10.98 40.28 35.98
N ALA A 236 -10.31 39.97 37.09
CA ALA A 236 -9.89 38.59 37.42
C ALA A 236 -11.09 37.64 37.58
N ALA A 237 -12.15 38.09 38.23
CA ALA A 237 -13.38 37.29 38.39
C ALA A 237 -14.08 37.05 37.04
N VAL A 238 -14.17 38.06 36.20
CA VAL A 238 -14.74 37.91 34.84
C VAL A 238 -13.88 36.98 33.98
N ARG A 239 -12.56 37.10 34.03
CA ARG A 239 -11.64 36.20 33.35
C ARG A 239 -11.92 34.74 33.75
N ALA A 240 -11.99 34.48 35.05
CA ALA A 240 -12.24 33.12 35.57
C ALA A 240 -13.62 32.59 35.16
N ALA A 241 -14.64 33.41 35.10
CA ALA A 241 -16.01 33.02 34.76
C ALA A 241 -16.23 32.83 33.25
N GLN A 242 -15.60 33.63 32.39
CA GLN A 242 -15.93 33.70 30.96
C GLN A 242 -14.86 33.14 30.02
N LEU A 243 -13.62 33.15 30.47
CA LEU A 243 -12.47 32.70 29.71
C LEU A 243 -11.80 31.48 30.39
N SER A 244 -12.57 30.69 31.14
CA SER A 244 -12.10 29.49 31.86
C SER A 244 -11.51 28.43 30.93
N GLY A 245 -11.91 28.40 29.66
CA GLY A 245 -11.35 27.51 28.64
C GLY A 245 -9.99 27.94 28.07
N THR A 246 -9.52 29.15 28.40
CA THR A 246 -8.24 29.71 27.99
C THR A 246 -7.33 29.87 29.19
N GLN A 247 -6.15 29.27 29.16
CA GLN A 247 -5.23 29.29 30.30
C GLN A 247 -4.48 30.64 30.42
N ASN A 248 -4.23 31.29 29.30
CA ASN A 248 -3.34 32.44 29.18
C ASN A 248 -4.06 33.73 28.76
N ALA A 249 -5.38 33.79 28.93
CA ALA A 249 -6.14 35.03 28.63
C ALA A 249 -5.72 36.18 29.50
N GLU A 250 -5.55 37.36 28.91
CA GLU A 250 -5.25 38.60 29.61
C GLU A 250 -6.34 39.65 29.36
N ILE A 251 -6.73 40.35 30.42
CA ILE A 251 -7.66 41.47 30.33
C ILE A 251 -7.01 42.68 31.01
N ALA A 252 -6.99 43.79 30.35
CA ALA A 252 -6.41 45.02 30.90
C ALA A 252 -7.26 46.25 30.57
N VAL A 253 -7.25 47.23 31.47
CA VAL A 253 -7.78 48.58 31.26
C VAL A 253 -6.60 49.53 31.28
N PHE A 254 -6.43 50.29 30.20
CA PHE A 254 -5.30 51.18 30.04
C PHE A 254 -5.67 52.49 29.31
N THR A 255 -4.82 53.47 29.38
CA THR A 255 -4.91 54.71 28.58
C THR A 255 -3.93 54.69 27.42
N LEU A 256 -4.14 55.52 26.40
CA LEU A 256 -3.23 55.63 25.25
C LEU A 256 -1.83 56.14 25.61
N GLU A 257 -1.69 56.82 26.80
CA GLU A 257 -0.39 57.23 27.33
C GLU A 257 0.37 56.05 28.01
N GLY A 258 -0.19 54.84 28.03
CA GLY A 258 0.43 53.65 28.57
C GLY A 258 0.19 53.40 30.06
N ALA A 259 -0.69 54.19 30.70
CA ALA A 259 -1.04 53.96 32.12
C ALA A 259 -1.98 52.74 32.24
N LEU A 260 -1.63 51.80 33.09
CA LEU A 260 -2.39 50.55 33.37
C LEU A 260 -3.33 50.78 34.57
N ALA A 261 -4.61 50.96 34.29
CA ALA A 261 -5.62 51.18 35.33
C ALA A 261 -6.04 49.86 36.06
N ALA A 262 -6.10 48.73 35.35
CA ALA A 262 -6.44 47.45 35.92
C ALA A 262 -5.92 46.31 35.06
N HIS A 263 -5.65 45.15 35.69
CA HIS A 263 -5.21 43.93 35.00
C HIS A 263 -5.84 42.70 35.59
N SER A 264 -6.18 41.70 34.77
CA SER A 264 -6.80 40.43 35.21
C SER A 264 -5.88 39.52 36.04
N ASP A 265 -4.56 39.67 35.93
CA ASP A 265 -3.63 39.11 36.92
C ASP A 265 -3.58 40.09 38.11
N ASN A 266 -4.63 40.01 38.96
CA ASN A 266 -4.76 40.85 40.12
C ASN A 266 -3.62 40.69 41.12
N ALA A 267 -3.10 39.44 41.26
CA ALA A 267 -2.02 39.15 42.20
C ALA A 267 -0.70 39.82 41.76
N ALA A 268 -0.35 39.80 40.49
CA ALA A 268 0.81 40.51 39.95
C ALA A 268 0.62 42.05 40.05
N TYR A 269 -0.57 42.49 39.69
CA TYR A 269 -0.90 43.93 39.78
C TYR A 269 -0.82 44.48 41.22
N GLU A 270 -1.37 43.74 42.21
CA GLU A 270 -1.30 44.12 43.62
C GLU A 270 0.15 44.09 44.17
N ARG A 271 0.96 43.11 43.79
CA ARG A 271 2.38 43.05 44.17
C ARG A 271 3.14 44.27 43.67
N LEU A 272 2.90 44.66 42.43
CA LEU A 272 3.56 45.83 41.84
C LEU A 272 3.22 47.14 42.60
N LEU A 273 1.95 47.30 43.01
CA LEU A 273 1.51 48.43 43.83
C LEU A 273 2.10 48.41 45.24
N ASP A 274 2.38 47.23 45.82
CA ASP A 274 2.97 47.12 47.17
C ASP A 274 4.49 47.33 47.19
N THR A 275 5.19 47.06 46.12
CA THR A 275 6.64 47.22 46.02
C THR A 275 7.06 48.66 45.77
N ALA A 276 6.19 49.52 45.26
CA ALA A 276 6.48 50.89 44.98
C ALA A 276 6.57 51.72 46.29
N ASP A 277 7.64 52.48 46.46
CA ASP A 277 7.82 53.37 47.63
C ASP A 277 6.78 54.53 47.63
N THR A 278 6.41 54.99 46.47
CA THR A 278 5.35 56.00 46.26
C THR A 278 4.27 55.39 45.35
N PRO A 279 2.96 55.60 45.70
CA PRO A 279 1.87 55.14 44.84
C PRO A 279 1.95 55.80 43.45
N ARG A 280 2.21 54.99 42.42
CA ARG A 280 2.20 55.42 41.02
C ARG A 280 1.32 54.48 40.19
N ILE A 281 0.73 55.02 39.13
CA ILE A 281 0.01 54.18 38.17
C ILE A 281 1.03 53.33 37.39
N PRO A 282 0.91 51.98 37.38
CA PRO A 282 1.81 51.13 36.62
C PRO A 282 1.71 51.38 35.11
N SER A 283 2.77 51.01 34.38
CA SER A 283 2.76 51.01 32.94
C SER A 283 2.24 49.68 32.41
N VAL A 284 1.67 49.65 31.22
CA VAL A 284 1.10 48.52 30.52
C VAL A 284 2.09 47.32 30.37
N GLY A 285 3.40 47.59 30.33
CA GLY A 285 4.42 46.53 30.18
C GLY A 285 4.89 45.89 31.47
N GLU A 286 4.40 46.36 32.67
CA GLU A 286 4.89 45.88 33.96
C GLU A 286 4.14 44.66 34.49
N VAL A 287 3.02 44.29 33.90
CA VAL A 287 2.19 43.13 34.26
C VAL A 287 1.82 42.33 33.02
N GLY A 288 1.76 41.00 33.15
CA GLY A 288 1.32 40.10 32.08
C GLY A 288 2.44 39.56 31.22
N SER A 289 2.07 38.92 30.10
CA SER A 289 2.97 38.24 29.16
C SER A 289 3.75 39.16 28.22
N GLY A 290 3.57 40.47 28.34
CA GLY A 290 4.19 41.45 27.42
C GLY A 290 3.41 41.69 26.11
N ILE A 291 2.22 41.09 25.94
CA ILE A 291 1.36 41.37 24.78
C ILE A 291 0.69 42.75 24.85
N MET A 292 0.38 43.24 26.05
CA MET A 292 -0.33 44.50 26.27
C MET A 292 0.39 45.73 25.68
N PRO A 293 1.74 45.88 25.75
CA PRO A 293 2.45 46.98 25.06
C PRO A 293 2.26 46.98 23.55
N ARG A 294 2.17 45.79 22.93
CA ARG A 294 1.93 45.64 21.48
C ARG A 294 0.49 45.98 21.11
N ILE A 295 -0.47 45.59 21.96
CA ILE A 295 -1.87 46.01 21.83
C ILE A 295 -1.97 47.52 21.92
N LEU A 296 -1.33 48.15 22.93
CA LEU A 296 -1.30 49.59 23.08
C LEU A 296 -0.76 50.28 21.82
N ALA A 297 0.38 49.84 21.30
CA ALA A 297 1.01 50.39 20.09
C ALA A 297 0.12 50.27 18.84
N SER A 298 -0.78 49.28 18.80
CA SER A 298 -1.68 49.03 17.69
C SER A 298 -3.09 49.62 17.87
N THR A 299 -3.41 50.10 19.11
CA THR A 299 -4.72 50.67 19.44
C THR A 299 -4.87 52.05 18.85
N ARG A 300 -5.98 52.31 18.18
CA ARG A 300 -6.34 53.61 17.62
C ARG A 300 -7.54 54.20 18.37
N PRO A 301 -7.64 55.54 18.50
CA PRO A 301 -8.84 56.17 19.02
C PRO A 301 -10.07 55.80 18.17
N GLY A 302 -11.17 55.39 18.83
CA GLY A 302 -12.40 55.07 18.14
C GLY A 302 -13.12 53.84 18.68
N GLY A 303 -13.98 53.22 17.86
CA GLY A 303 -14.82 52.09 18.22
C GLY A 303 -14.05 50.78 18.45
N PRO A 304 -14.77 49.68 18.65
CA PRO A 304 -14.17 48.36 18.88
C PRO A 304 -13.18 47.96 17.77
N GLN A 305 -12.06 47.37 18.13
CA GLN A 305 -11.00 46.94 17.22
C GLN A 305 -10.62 45.50 17.51
N GLU A 306 -10.50 44.73 16.44
CA GLU A 306 -9.92 43.38 16.50
C GLU A 306 -8.47 43.44 16.03
N LEU A 307 -7.57 42.92 16.85
CA LEU A 307 -6.14 42.92 16.59
C LEU A 307 -5.62 41.48 16.59
N ARG A 308 -4.75 41.21 15.62
CA ARG A 308 -4.03 39.96 15.55
C ARG A 308 -2.53 40.27 15.60
N LEU A 309 -1.88 39.88 16.66
CA LEU A 309 -0.53 40.33 16.99
C LEU A 309 0.35 39.13 17.37
N ALA A 310 1.62 39.17 16.99
CA ALA A 310 2.60 38.23 17.50
C ALA A 310 3.14 38.70 18.84
N GLY A 311 3.15 37.80 19.83
CA GLY A 311 3.80 38.04 21.12
C GLY A 311 5.33 38.10 20.99
N SER A 312 6.00 38.47 22.09
CA SER A 312 7.47 38.49 22.17
C SER A 312 8.11 37.12 22.08
N ASP A 313 7.37 36.09 22.40
CA ASP A 313 7.69 34.65 22.35
C ASP A 313 7.33 33.97 21.01
N GLY A 314 6.86 34.74 20.03
CA GLY A 314 6.40 34.23 18.73
C GLY A 314 5.00 33.64 18.76
N VAL A 315 4.32 33.61 19.91
CA VAL A 315 2.92 33.17 20.00
C VAL A 315 2.01 34.23 19.38
N GLU A 316 1.09 33.76 18.54
CA GLU A 316 0.09 34.64 17.93
C GLU A 316 -1.08 34.87 18.90
N TRP A 317 -1.51 36.12 19.04
CA TRP A 317 -2.57 36.52 19.93
C TRP A 317 -3.72 37.19 19.15
N LEU A 318 -4.94 36.88 19.59
CA LEU A 318 -6.14 37.63 19.21
C LEU A 318 -6.50 38.57 20.33
N ALA A 319 -6.78 39.83 20.01
CA ALA A 319 -7.20 40.80 20.99
C ALA A 319 -8.41 41.60 20.48
N HIS A 320 -9.36 41.82 21.36
CA HIS A 320 -10.46 42.73 21.15
C HIS A 320 -10.25 43.93 22.05
N VAL A 321 -10.21 45.14 21.47
CA VAL A 321 -10.01 46.40 22.19
C VAL A 321 -11.25 47.27 22.01
N THR A 322 -11.81 47.76 23.10
CA THR A 322 -12.96 48.66 23.07
C THR A 322 -12.74 49.87 23.98
N GLN A 323 -13.22 51.00 23.58
CA GLN A 323 -13.15 52.22 24.39
C GLN A 323 -14.22 52.17 25.48
N LEU A 324 -13.80 52.40 26.72
CA LEU A 324 -14.71 52.58 27.84
C LEU A 324 -15.31 53.98 27.85
N LYS A 325 -16.49 54.16 28.43
CA LYS A 325 -17.04 55.47 28.73
C LYS A 325 -16.00 56.29 29.54
N PRO A 326 -15.91 57.58 29.38
CA PRO A 326 -14.91 58.41 30.07
C PRO A 326 -15.22 58.49 31.56
N VAL A 327 -14.98 57.40 32.28
CA VAL A 327 -15.16 57.30 33.74
C VAL A 327 -13.91 57.73 34.48
N PHE A 328 -12.74 57.60 33.83
CA PHE A 328 -11.43 57.87 34.45
C PHE A 328 -10.89 59.30 34.13
N GLY A 329 -11.75 60.17 33.68
CA GLY A 329 -11.34 61.54 33.29
C GLY A 329 -10.55 61.58 31.97
N LYS A 330 -10.03 60.50 31.50
CA LYS A 330 -9.36 60.33 30.24
C LYS A 330 -9.99 59.10 29.47
N ALA A 331 -9.76 59.06 28.16
CA ALA A 331 -10.19 57.94 27.38
C ALA A 331 -9.43 56.69 27.82
N ALA A 332 -10.17 55.74 28.38
CA ALA A 332 -9.65 54.45 28.78
C ALA A 332 -10.10 53.35 27.78
N TYR A 333 -9.26 52.33 27.60
CA TYR A 333 -9.50 51.23 26.68
C TYR A 333 -9.45 49.91 27.45
N LEU A 334 -10.40 49.04 27.17
CA LEU A 334 -10.41 47.65 27.61
C LEU A 334 -9.84 46.82 26.50
N ALA A 335 -8.82 46.01 26.82
CA ALA A 335 -8.35 44.96 25.93
C ALA A 335 -8.62 43.58 26.57
N VAL A 336 -9.12 42.66 25.76
CA VAL A 336 -9.23 41.23 26.06
C VAL A 336 -8.39 40.51 25.04
N ALA A 337 -7.36 39.81 25.51
CA ALA A 337 -6.40 39.14 24.63
C ALA A 337 -6.27 37.64 24.99
N VAL A 338 -6.18 36.79 23.97
CA VAL A 338 -6.02 35.33 24.13
C VAL A 338 -5.03 34.79 23.09
N PRO A 339 -4.12 33.90 23.49
CA PRO A 339 -3.24 33.27 22.52
C PRO A 339 -4.04 32.33 21.60
N VAL A 340 -3.73 32.37 20.30
CA VAL A 340 -4.34 31.52 19.27
C VAL A 340 -4.10 30.04 19.59
N SER A 341 -2.98 29.72 20.22
CA SER A 341 -2.62 28.35 20.64
C SER A 341 -3.64 27.73 21.60
N ASP A 342 -4.34 28.52 22.41
CA ASP A 342 -5.34 28.00 23.35
C ASP A 342 -6.55 27.41 22.61
N PHE A 343 -6.88 27.95 21.42
CA PHE A 343 -7.95 27.42 20.56
C PHE A 343 -7.47 26.38 19.56
N LEU A 344 -6.27 26.55 19.00
CA LEU A 344 -5.74 25.63 17.99
C LEU A 344 -4.99 24.44 18.59
N GLY A 345 -4.49 24.52 19.82
CA GLY A 345 -3.75 23.46 20.48
C GLY A 345 -4.51 22.12 20.58
N PRO A 346 -5.79 22.11 21.03
CA PRO A 346 -6.62 20.90 21.04
C PRO A 346 -6.81 20.31 19.62
N LEU A 347 -6.99 21.16 18.61
CA LEU A 347 -7.14 20.74 17.22
C LEU A 347 -5.86 20.09 16.68
N ALA A 348 -4.70 20.66 16.99
CA ALA A 348 -3.41 20.10 16.58
C ALA A 348 -3.18 18.72 17.22
N ARG A 349 -3.54 18.53 18.48
CA ARG A 349 -3.49 17.24 19.17
C ARG A 349 -4.43 16.23 18.55
N SER A 350 -5.68 16.61 18.28
CA SER A 350 -6.66 15.77 17.61
C SER A 350 -6.21 15.38 16.19
N ALA A 351 -5.66 16.33 15.42
CA ALA A 351 -5.12 16.06 14.08
C ALA A 351 -3.97 15.03 14.12
N ARG A 352 -3.06 15.14 15.10
CA ARG A 352 -1.96 14.19 15.30
C ARG A 352 -2.48 12.79 15.67
N GLN A 353 -3.48 12.70 16.54
CA GLN A 353 -4.11 11.43 16.91
C GLN A 353 -4.81 10.80 15.70
N THR A 354 -5.55 11.57 14.93
CA THR A 354 -6.21 11.10 13.70
C THR A 354 -5.19 10.60 12.68
N LEU A 355 -4.06 11.28 12.52
CA LEU A 355 -2.97 10.84 11.65
C LEU A 355 -2.42 9.48 12.11
N LEU A 356 -2.14 9.32 13.39
CA LEU A 356 -1.66 8.06 13.95
C LEU A 356 -2.67 6.93 13.74
N ILE A 357 -3.95 7.18 14.00
CA ILE A 357 -5.01 6.20 13.76
C ILE A 357 -5.09 5.84 12.28
N SER A 358 -5.01 6.83 11.37
CA SER A 358 -5.02 6.59 9.92
C SER A 358 -3.86 5.70 9.47
N VAL A 359 -2.65 5.95 9.98
CA VAL A 359 -1.48 5.10 9.71
C VAL A 359 -1.68 3.68 10.24
N LEU A 360 -2.19 3.53 11.47
CA LEU A 360 -2.49 2.22 12.05
C LEU A 360 -3.54 1.46 11.25
N VAL A 361 -4.59 2.14 10.79
CA VAL A 361 -5.63 1.53 9.93
C VAL A 361 -5.02 1.07 8.62
N VAL A 362 -4.21 1.90 7.95
CA VAL A 362 -3.52 1.49 6.70
C VAL A 362 -2.65 0.26 6.96
N LEU A 363 -1.84 0.26 8.03
CA LEU A 363 -0.99 -0.88 8.39
C LEU A 363 -1.81 -2.15 8.68
N ALA A 364 -2.96 -2.02 9.34
CA ALA A 364 -3.86 -3.15 9.63
C ALA A 364 -4.50 -3.73 8.35
N PHE A 365 -4.77 -2.89 7.34
CA PHE A 365 -5.35 -3.34 6.06
C PHE A 365 -4.32 -3.89 5.07
N LEU A 366 -3.01 -3.59 5.23
CA LEU A 366 -1.97 -4.11 4.33
C LEU A 366 -1.97 -5.64 4.18
N PRO A 367 -2.08 -6.45 5.27
CA PRO A 367 -2.19 -7.90 5.14
C PRO A 367 -3.41 -8.34 4.33
N LEU A 368 -4.55 -7.69 4.53
CA LEU A 368 -5.79 -7.99 3.81
C LEU A 368 -5.65 -7.69 2.31
N VAL A 369 -5.07 -6.54 1.96
CA VAL A 369 -4.77 -6.17 0.56
C VAL A 369 -3.76 -7.13 -0.05
N TYR A 370 -2.73 -7.53 0.72
CA TYR A 370 -1.76 -8.54 0.27
C TYR A 370 -2.41 -9.89 0.00
N LEU A 371 -3.32 -10.35 0.87
CA LEU A 371 -4.07 -11.59 0.68
C LEU A 371 -4.96 -11.50 -0.56
N ALA A 372 -5.71 -10.42 -0.73
CA ALA A 372 -6.54 -10.19 -1.90
C ALA A 372 -5.71 -10.15 -3.20
N ALA A 373 -4.61 -9.39 -3.23
CA ALA A 373 -3.69 -9.35 -4.36
C ALA A 373 -3.06 -10.71 -4.66
N SER A 374 -2.81 -11.52 -3.61
CA SER A 374 -2.28 -12.88 -3.75
C SER A 374 -3.31 -13.85 -4.31
N ALA A 375 -4.58 -13.70 -3.90
CA ALA A 375 -5.69 -14.52 -4.42
C ALA A 375 -5.90 -14.33 -5.92
N VAL A 376 -5.59 -13.15 -6.46
CA VAL A 376 -5.63 -12.87 -7.91
C VAL A 376 -4.34 -13.29 -8.59
N SER A 377 -3.19 -12.86 -8.06
CA SER A 377 -1.89 -13.01 -8.74
C SER A 377 -1.39 -14.45 -8.79
N ALA A 378 -1.60 -15.24 -7.73
CA ALA A 378 -1.05 -16.59 -7.67
C ALA A 378 -1.68 -17.55 -8.71
N PRO A 379 -3.01 -17.61 -8.89
CA PRO A 379 -3.62 -18.40 -9.95
C PRO A 379 -3.20 -17.93 -11.35
N LEU A 380 -3.16 -16.61 -11.61
CA LEU A 380 -2.73 -16.07 -12.91
C LEU A 380 -1.31 -16.48 -13.27
N LEU A 381 -0.37 -16.41 -12.32
CA LEU A 381 1.00 -16.86 -12.54
C LEU A 381 1.09 -18.36 -12.82
N ARG A 382 0.23 -19.18 -12.19
CA ARG A 382 0.15 -20.62 -12.50
C ARG A 382 -0.37 -20.83 -13.90
N LEU A 383 -1.45 -20.16 -14.31
CA LEU A 383 -1.99 -20.24 -15.67
C LEU A 383 -0.99 -19.80 -16.72
N THR A 384 -0.22 -18.73 -16.47
CA THR A 384 0.84 -18.28 -17.37
C THR A 384 1.91 -19.35 -17.57
N ARG A 385 2.31 -20.05 -16.49
CA ARG A 385 3.27 -21.16 -16.57
C ARG A 385 2.68 -22.36 -17.33
N GLU A 386 1.40 -22.69 -17.11
CA GLU A 386 0.73 -23.75 -17.85
C GLU A 386 0.65 -23.45 -19.34
N VAL A 387 0.37 -22.21 -19.73
CA VAL A 387 0.41 -21.78 -21.14
C VAL A 387 1.83 -21.91 -21.71
N SER A 388 2.85 -21.53 -20.95
CA SER A 388 4.25 -21.72 -21.36
C SER A 388 4.62 -23.20 -21.52
N ASN A 389 4.15 -24.07 -20.63
CA ASN A 389 4.36 -25.52 -20.74
C ASN A 389 3.66 -26.09 -21.99
N LEU A 390 2.47 -25.59 -22.34
CA LEU A 390 1.79 -25.96 -23.58
C LEU A 390 2.59 -25.61 -24.83
N GLN A 391 3.31 -24.48 -24.84
CA GLN A 391 4.21 -24.13 -25.96
C GLN A 391 5.35 -25.14 -26.15
N HIS A 392 5.76 -25.83 -25.07
CA HIS A 392 6.78 -26.86 -25.13
C HIS A 392 6.20 -28.27 -25.24
N PHE A 393 4.88 -28.39 -25.46
CA PHE A 393 4.18 -29.68 -25.56
C PHE A 393 4.33 -30.57 -24.32
N ASP A 394 4.56 -29.96 -23.16
CA ASP A 394 4.53 -30.69 -21.88
C ASP A 394 3.07 -30.83 -21.42
N MET A 395 2.52 -32.00 -21.71
CA MET A 395 1.14 -32.36 -21.40
C MET A 395 0.98 -33.00 -20.01
N ALA A 396 2.01 -32.95 -19.16
CA ALA A 396 1.93 -33.50 -17.81
C ALA A 396 0.72 -32.98 -17.05
N ALA A 397 -0.06 -33.87 -16.46
CA ALA A 397 -1.26 -33.53 -15.73
C ALA A 397 -0.90 -32.77 -14.45
N GLN A 398 -1.05 -31.48 -14.45
CA GLN A 398 -1.03 -30.69 -13.22
C GLN A 398 -2.47 -30.41 -12.79
N PRO A 399 -2.74 -30.41 -11.47
CA PRO A 399 -4.08 -30.10 -11.00
C PRO A 399 -4.47 -28.67 -11.45
N PRO A 400 -5.71 -28.47 -11.92
CA PRO A 400 -6.16 -27.18 -12.41
C PRO A 400 -5.98 -26.10 -11.34
N ALA A 401 -5.58 -24.90 -11.74
CA ALA A 401 -5.46 -23.77 -10.85
C ALA A 401 -6.83 -23.45 -10.24
N ARG A 402 -6.94 -23.56 -8.91
CA ARG A 402 -8.16 -23.19 -8.19
C ARG A 402 -8.11 -21.71 -7.85
N SER A 403 -9.21 -21.00 -8.06
CA SER A 403 -9.38 -19.60 -7.72
C SER A 403 -10.77 -19.38 -7.11
N VAL A 404 -10.85 -18.44 -6.19
CA VAL A 404 -12.14 -17.93 -5.65
C VAL A 404 -12.79 -16.91 -6.57
N ILE A 405 -12.10 -16.50 -7.63
CA ILE A 405 -12.57 -15.53 -8.62
C ILE A 405 -13.10 -16.32 -9.81
N ALA A 406 -14.37 -16.10 -10.14
CA ALA A 406 -15.07 -16.85 -11.18
C ALA A 406 -14.38 -16.77 -12.55
N GLU A 407 -13.97 -15.57 -12.97
CA GLU A 407 -13.32 -15.35 -14.27
C GLU A 407 -11.98 -16.10 -14.40
N ILE A 408 -11.24 -16.17 -13.31
CA ILE A 408 -9.98 -16.93 -13.27
C ILE A 408 -10.25 -18.44 -13.28
N GLN A 409 -11.31 -18.88 -12.61
CA GLN A 409 -11.74 -20.27 -12.59
C GLN A 409 -12.22 -20.71 -13.99
N ASP A 410 -12.97 -19.87 -14.67
CA ASP A 410 -13.44 -20.11 -16.04
C ASP A 410 -12.29 -20.19 -17.04
N LEU A 411 -11.32 -19.28 -16.91
CA LEU A 411 -10.10 -19.32 -17.72
C LEU A 411 -9.29 -20.60 -17.47
N ALA A 412 -9.15 -21.02 -16.22
CA ALA A 412 -8.48 -22.27 -15.87
C ALA A 412 -9.18 -23.48 -16.48
N ALA A 413 -10.52 -23.52 -16.42
CA ALA A 413 -11.33 -24.57 -17.02
C ALA A 413 -11.22 -24.60 -18.56
N ALA A 414 -11.23 -23.40 -19.20
CA ALA A 414 -11.05 -23.28 -20.65
C ALA A 414 -9.66 -23.80 -21.09
N LEU A 415 -8.61 -23.41 -20.36
CA LEU A 415 -7.24 -23.86 -20.62
C LEU A 415 -7.10 -25.39 -20.42
N ALA A 416 -7.73 -25.94 -19.39
CA ALA A 416 -7.75 -27.37 -19.15
C ALA A 416 -8.45 -28.12 -20.31
N ARG A 417 -9.57 -27.62 -20.80
CA ARG A 417 -10.25 -28.21 -22.00
C ARG A 417 -9.37 -28.13 -23.25
N ALA A 418 -8.73 -26.98 -23.48
CA ALA A 418 -7.81 -26.82 -24.60
C ALA A 418 -6.62 -27.82 -24.51
N LYS A 419 -6.07 -28.02 -23.31
CA LYS A 419 -5.00 -28.98 -23.06
C LYS A 419 -5.42 -30.41 -23.38
N VAL A 420 -6.61 -30.84 -22.96
CA VAL A 420 -7.15 -32.18 -23.27
C VAL A 420 -7.32 -32.34 -24.78
N MET A 421 -7.87 -31.35 -25.46
CA MET A 421 -8.06 -31.33 -26.90
C MET A 421 -6.73 -31.47 -27.64
N LEU A 422 -5.74 -30.65 -27.30
CA LEU A 422 -4.39 -30.69 -27.88
C LEU A 422 -3.72 -32.05 -27.60
N GLY A 423 -3.87 -32.61 -26.41
CA GLY A 423 -3.35 -33.92 -26.07
C GLY A 423 -3.99 -35.04 -26.88
N ALA A 424 -5.28 -34.95 -27.21
CA ALA A 424 -5.95 -35.86 -28.11
C ALA A 424 -5.39 -35.75 -29.53
N PHE A 425 -5.24 -34.55 -30.06
CA PHE A 425 -4.63 -34.33 -31.39
C PHE A 425 -3.19 -34.80 -31.48
N ALA A 426 -2.42 -34.68 -30.43
CA ALA A 426 -1.03 -35.16 -30.37
C ALA A 426 -0.85 -36.68 -30.56
N LYS A 427 -1.93 -37.45 -30.49
CA LYS A 427 -1.92 -38.89 -30.79
C LYS A 427 -2.01 -39.17 -32.29
N TYR A 428 -2.50 -38.21 -33.08
CA TYR A 428 -2.68 -38.35 -34.53
C TYR A 428 -1.58 -37.72 -35.35
N VAL A 429 -0.75 -36.87 -34.75
CA VAL A 429 0.33 -36.14 -35.43
C VAL A 429 1.66 -36.46 -34.74
N PRO A 430 2.76 -36.67 -35.49
CA PRO A 430 4.08 -36.90 -34.91
C PRO A 430 4.48 -35.76 -33.97
N LYS A 431 4.82 -36.08 -32.71
CA LYS A 431 5.15 -35.10 -31.66
C LYS A 431 6.26 -34.13 -32.07
N ASN A 432 7.24 -34.59 -32.83
CA ASN A 432 8.36 -33.78 -33.31
C ASN A 432 7.90 -32.70 -34.34
N LEU A 433 6.94 -33.07 -35.18
CA LEU A 433 6.34 -32.12 -36.14
C LEU A 433 5.56 -31.02 -35.43
N VAL A 434 4.76 -31.38 -34.43
CA VAL A 434 3.99 -30.43 -33.65
C VAL A 434 4.92 -29.44 -32.91
N ARG A 435 6.00 -29.95 -32.29
CA ARG A 435 7.01 -29.07 -31.67
C ARG A 435 7.65 -28.10 -32.67
N GLN A 436 7.94 -28.55 -33.87
CA GLN A 436 8.53 -27.71 -34.91
C GLN A 436 7.56 -26.62 -35.37
N ILE A 437 6.29 -26.96 -35.60
CA ILE A 437 5.23 -26.01 -36.00
C ILE A 437 5.03 -24.98 -34.90
N VAL A 438 4.85 -25.39 -33.67
CA VAL A 438 4.64 -24.47 -32.53
C VAL A 438 5.88 -23.64 -32.26
N GLY A 439 7.08 -24.23 -32.36
CA GLY A 439 8.34 -23.52 -32.10
C GLY A 439 8.70 -22.51 -33.20
N SER A 440 8.32 -22.76 -34.45
CA SER A 440 8.55 -21.83 -35.55
C SER A 440 7.54 -20.69 -35.63
N GLY A 441 6.34 -20.88 -35.04
CA GLY A 441 5.25 -19.93 -35.15
C GLY A 441 4.71 -19.73 -36.57
N LEU A 442 5.12 -20.59 -37.50
CA LEU A 442 4.73 -20.52 -38.92
C LEU A 442 3.53 -21.44 -39.18
N GLU A 443 2.63 -20.99 -40.01
CA GLU A 443 1.51 -21.78 -40.50
C GLU A 443 2.00 -22.90 -41.40
N PRO A 444 1.59 -24.18 -41.24
CA PRO A 444 1.95 -25.25 -42.13
C PRO A 444 1.48 -24.96 -43.55
N ARG A 445 2.38 -25.08 -44.51
CA ARG A 445 2.09 -24.91 -45.95
C ARG A 445 2.39 -26.18 -46.70
N LEU A 446 1.63 -26.45 -47.77
CA LEU A 446 1.94 -27.54 -48.71
C LEU A 446 3.34 -27.30 -49.33
N GLY A 447 4.08 -28.40 -49.42
CA GLY A 447 5.42 -28.41 -49.97
C GLY A 447 6.35 -29.37 -49.24
N GLY A 448 7.50 -29.63 -49.85
CA GLY A 448 8.51 -30.49 -49.27
C GLY A 448 9.88 -30.15 -49.78
N GLU A 449 10.89 -30.70 -49.14
CA GLU A 449 12.28 -30.59 -49.53
C GLU A 449 12.87 -31.96 -49.87
N ARG A 450 13.81 -31.98 -50.81
CA ARG A 450 14.54 -33.19 -51.12
C ARG A 450 15.63 -33.42 -50.11
N ARG A 451 15.53 -34.58 -49.42
CA ARG A 451 16.49 -35.02 -48.41
C ARG A 451 16.85 -36.48 -48.53
N PRO A 452 18.09 -36.88 -48.24
CA PRO A 452 18.41 -38.27 -48.03
C PRO A 452 17.72 -38.78 -46.75
N VAL A 453 16.94 -39.82 -46.85
CA VAL A 453 16.24 -40.43 -45.74
C VAL A 453 16.52 -41.94 -45.65
N THR A 454 16.59 -42.48 -44.45
CA THR A 454 16.51 -43.93 -44.24
C THR A 454 15.07 -44.28 -43.98
N VAL A 455 14.48 -45.14 -44.79
CA VAL A 455 13.11 -45.60 -44.64
C VAL A 455 13.09 -47.02 -44.05
N PHE A 456 12.12 -47.24 -43.20
CA PHE A 456 11.85 -48.50 -42.51
C PHE A 456 10.47 -49.01 -42.90
N PHE A 457 10.39 -50.26 -43.17
CA PHE A 457 9.15 -50.99 -43.38
C PHE A 457 9.16 -52.24 -42.52
N SER A 458 8.02 -52.52 -41.89
CA SER A 458 7.77 -53.78 -41.21
C SER A 458 6.48 -54.41 -41.75
N ASP A 459 6.39 -55.72 -41.81
CA ASP A 459 5.21 -56.49 -42.24
C ASP A 459 5.13 -57.79 -41.47
N VAL A 460 3.93 -58.19 -41.07
CA VAL A 460 3.70 -59.42 -40.33
C VAL A 460 3.38 -60.53 -41.31
N LYS A 461 4.13 -61.65 -41.23
CA LYS A 461 3.91 -62.78 -42.06
C LYS A 461 2.49 -63.34 -41.85
N ASP A 462 1.78 -63.54 -42.97
CA ASP A 462 0.45 -64.17 -43.04
C ASP A 462 -0.61 -63.51 -42.13
N PHE A 463 -0.50 -62.16 -41.89
CA PHE A 463 -1.40 -61.41 -41.03
C PHE A 463 -2.87 -61.54 -41.42
N THR A 464 -3.18 -61.55 -42.72
CA THR A 464 -4.56 -61.73 -43.20
C THR A 464 -5.16 -63.08 -42.66
N THR A 465 -4.41 -64.17 -42.72
CA THR A 465 -4.86 -65.45 -42.19
C THR A 465 -5.04 -65.37 -40.66
N ILE A 466 -4.12 -64.70 -39.94
CA ILE A 466 -4.22 -64.55 -38.49
C ILE A 466 -5.47 -63.72 -38.16
N SER A 467 -5.75 -62.63 -38.89
CA SER A 467 -6.88 -61.78 -38.65
C SER A 467 -8.25 -62.45 -38.87
N GLU A 468 -8.32 -63.43 -39.71
CA GLU A 468 -9.53 -64.22 -39.94
C GLU A 468 -9.80 -65.28 -38.85
N GLN A 469 -8.78 -65.63 -38.05
CA GLN A 469 -8.87 -66.73 -37.03
C GLN A 469 -9.19 -66.19 -35.62
N VAL A 470 -9.19 -64.90 -35.39
CA VAL A 470 -9.44 -64.27 -34.08
C VAL A 470 -10.60 -63.30 -34.14
N SER A 471 -11.22 -63.00 -32.95
CA SER A 471 -12.26 -61.98 -32.91
C SER A 471 -11.67 -60.61 -33.16
N PRO A 472 -12.46 -59.65 -33.75
CA PRO A 472 -12.00 -58.30 -34.03
C PRO A 472 -11.49 -57.55 -32.78
N GLU A 473 -12.09 -57.78 -31.65
CA GLU A 473 -11.68 -57.15 -30.37
C GLU A 473 -10.31 -57.67 -29.95
N ARG A 474 -10.10 -58.95 -30.01
CA ARG A 474 -8.81 -59.56 -29.63
C ARG A 474 -7.72 -59.21 -30.64
N LEU A 475 -8.06 -59.17 -31.92
CA LEU A 475 -7.15 -58.70 -32.97
C LEU A 475 -6.68 -57.26 -32.67
N MET A 476 -7.61 -56.39 -32.33
CA MET A 476 -7.29 -54.99 -32.02
C MET A 476 -6.38 -54.87 -30.80
N GLU A 477 -6.64 -55.67 -29.75
CA GLU A 477 -5.88 -55.65 -28.49
C GLU A 477 -4.39 -55.99 -28.72
N PHE A 478 -4.10 -57.22 -29.28
CA PHE A 478 -2.71 -57.62 -29.44
C PHE A 478 -2.00 -56.91 -30.61
N THR A 479 -2.74 -56.49 -31.66
CA THR A 479 -2.15 -55.65 -32.71
C THR A 479 -1.78 -54.27 -32.16
N SER A 480 -2.62 -53.69 -31.28
CA SER A 480 -2.28 -52.39 -30.61
C SER A 480 -1.06 -52.53 -29.73
N GLU A 481 -0.93 -53.66 -28.97
CA GLU A 481 0.26 -53.92 -28.15
C GLU A 481 1.52 -54.07 -29.00
N TYR A 482 1.41 -54.79 -30.11
CA TYR A 482 2.49 -54.98 -31.10
C TYR A 482 2.94 -53.63 -31.69
N LEU A 483 2.00 -52.85 -32.19
CA LEU A 483 2.30 -51.54 -32.78
C LEU A 483 2.90 -50.56 -31.74
N ASP A 484 2.37 -50.54 -30.52
CA ASP A 484 2.90 -49.68 -29.43
C ASP A 484 4.34 -50.02 -29.06
N GLY A 485 4.67 -51.32 -29.02
CA GLY A 485 6.03 -51.78 -28.75
C GLY A 485 7.03 -51.36 -29.83
N LEU A 486 6.70 -51.57 -31.09
CA LEU A 486 7.59 -51.16 -32.19
C LEU A 486 7.70 -49.65 -32.35
N VAL A 487 6.58 -48.91 -32.19
CA VAL A 487 6.57 -47.43 -32.26
C VAL A 487 7.44 -46.83 -31.17
N LYS A 488 7.40 -47.33 -29.94
CA LYS A 488 8.28 -46.85 -28.88
C LYS A 488 9.75 -46.98 -29.25
N ILE A 489 10.16 -48.14 -29.80
CA ILE A 489 11.53 -48.37 -30.20
C ILE A 489 11.95 -47.42 -31.33
N VAL A 490 11.08 -47.21 -32.33
CA VAL A 490 11.32 -46.25 -33.42
C VAL A 490 11.55 -44.84 -32.89
N LEU A 491 10.69 -44.41 -31.96
CA LEU A 491 10.77 -43.05 -31.38
C LEU A 491 12.00 -42.87 -30.46
N GLU A 492 12.35 -43.90 -29.68
CA GLU A 492 13.54 -43.88 -28.80
C GLU A 492 14.85 -43.72 -29.60
N HIS A 493 14.88 -44.24 -30.85
CA HIS A 493 16.02 -44.10 -31.73
C HIS A 493 15.85 -42.98 -32.79
N HIS A 494 15.12 -41.93 -32.45
CA HIS A 494 14.94 -40.74 -33.26
C HIS A 494 14.24 -40.93 -34.61
N GLY A 495 13.50 -42.01 -34.78
CA GLY A 495 12.68 -42.27 -35.97
C GLY A 495 11.37 -41.45 -35.93
N THR A 496 10.86 -41.16 -37.08
CA THR A 496 9.53 -40.59 -37.32
C THR A 496 8.62 -41.66 -37.89
N VAL A 497 7.59 -42.02 -37.15
CA VAL A 497 6.55 -42.93 -37.67
C VAL A 497 5.69 -42.12 -38.63
N ASP A 498 5.59 -42.58 -39.85
CA ASP A 498 4.77 -41.95 -40.89
C ASP A 498 3.31 -42.40 -40.79
N LYS A 499 3.07 -43.67 -41.02
CA LYS A 499 1.73 -44.26 -40.98
C LYS A 499 1.76 -45.78 -40.74
N PHE A 500 0.58 -46.25 -40.41
CA PHE A 500 0.28 -47.70 -40.40
C PHE A 500 -0.49 -48.07 -41.67
N VAL A 501 -0.14 -49.17 -42.31
CA VAL A 501 -0.87 -49.69 -43.45
C VAL A 501 -1.24 -51.14 -43.11
N GLY A 502 -2.40 -51.30 -42.45
CA GLY A 502 -2.76 -52.59 -41.83
C GLY A 502 -1.83 -52.90 -40.65
N ASP A 503 -1.09 -54.03 -40.73
CA ASP A 503 -0.07 -54.44 -39.79
C ASP A 503 1.32 -53.86 -40.07
N GLN A 504 1.49 -53.16 -41.19
CA GLN A 504 2.76 -52.57 -41.57
C GLN A 504 3.00 -51.27 -40.86
N ILE A 505 4.23 -51.03 -40.42
CA ILE A 505 4.73 -49.75 -39.96
C ILE A 505 5.65 -49.18 -41.03
N MET A 506 5.37 -47.94 -41.42
CA MET A 506 6.29 -47.13 -42.21
C MET A 506 6.88 -46.07 -41.30
N ALA A 507 8.20 -45.97 -41.24
CA ALA A 507 8.93 -44.96 -40.51
C ALA A 507 10.15 -44.49 -41.31
N PHE A 508 10.66 -43.32 -40.92
CA PHE A 508 11.83 -42.75 -41.59
C PHE A 508 12.68 -41.91 -40.60
N TRP A 509 13.92 -41.64 -40.95
CA TRP A 509 14.89 -40.85 -40.21
C TRP A 509 15.43 -39.72 -41.10
N ASN A 510 16.03 -38.70 -40.45
CA ASN A 510 16.58 -37.49 -40.99
C ASN A 510 15.53 -36.42 -41.34
N ALA A 511 14.30 -36.58 -40.86
CA ALA A 511 13.25 -35.57 -40.89
C ALA A 511 12.19 -35.88 -39.82
N PRO A 512 11.48 -34.84 -39.27
CA PRO A 512 11.60 -33.43 -39.61
C PRO A 512 12.92 -32.78 -39.12
N ALA A 513 13.50 -33.28 -38.04
CA ALA A 513 14.80 -32.82 -37.55
C ALA A 513 15.97 -33.51 -38.32
N PRO A 514 17.01 -32.78 -38.68
CA PRO A 514 18.20 -33.36 -39.28
C PRO A 514 18.86 -34.38 -38.32
N ASN A 515 19.23 -35.53 -38.84
CA ASN A 515 19.95 -36.56 -38.11
C ASN A 515 21.10 -37.13 -38.98
N PRO A 516 22.36 -36.69 -38.76
CA PRO A 516 23.50 -37.18 -39.53
C PRO A 516 23.73 -38.70 -39.36
N ASN A 517 23.26 -39.29 -38.28
CA ASN A 517 23.43 -40.70 -37.98
C ASN A 517 22.18 -41.53 -38.34
N HIS A 518 21.31 -41.05 -39.22
CA HIS A 518 20.02 -41.65 -39.50
C HIS A 518 20.07 -43.12 -39.94
N ALA A 519 21.06 -43.52 -40.70
CA ALA A 519 21.23 -44.93 -41.12
C ALA A 519 21.64 -45.81 -39.91
N MET A 520 22.53 -45.32 -39.08
CA MET A 520 22.98 -46.02 -37.85
C MET A 520 21.82 -46.21 -36.86
N ASP A 521 21.01 -45.17 -36.64
CA ASP A 521 19.88 -45.22 -35.74
C ASP A 521 18.77 -46.12 -36.29
N ALA A 522 18.53 -46.11 -37.60
CA ALA A 522 17.62 -47.05 -38.25
C ALA A 522 18.06 -48.52 -38.11
N CYS A 523 19.36 -48.80 -38.26
CA CYS A 523 19.89 -50.16 -38.05
C CYS A 523 19.78 -50.63 -36.60
N ARG A 524 20.05 -49.73 -35.62
CA ARG A 524 19.79 -50.02 -34.20
C ARG A 524 18.32 -50.31 -33.94
N THR A 525 17.45 -49.48 -34.50
CA THR A 525 16.00 -49.61 -34.37
C THR A 525 15.50 -50.97 -34.91
N VAL A 526 15.87 -51.32 -36.13
CA VAL A 526 15.37 -52.56 -36.74
C VAL A 526 15.83 -53.81 -35.98
N LEU A 527 17.05 -53.81 -35.46
CA LEU A 527 17.53 -54.90 -34.61
C LEU A 527 16.77 -54.95 -33.28
N ALA A 528 16.59 -53.82 -32.60
CA ALA A 528 15.79 -53.75 -31.38
C ALA A 528 14.33 -54.16 -31.61
N CYS A 529 13.72 -53.72 -32.71
CA CYS A 529 12.36 -54.16 -33.11
C CYS A 529 12.29 -55.68 -33.35
N ARG A 530 13.26 -56.26 -34.06
CA ARG A 530 13.37 -57.68 -34.25
C ARG A 530 13.44 -58.42 -32.92
N ASP A 531 14.36 -58.03 -32.06
CA ASP A 531 14.61 -58.71 -30.80
C ASP A 531 13.40 -58.60 -29.86
N TRP A 532 12.77 -57.40 -29.79
CA TRP A 532 11.54 -57.20 -29.06
C TRP A 532 10.39 -58.07 -29.62
N SER A 533 10.21 -58.08 -30.94
CA SER A 533 9.16 -58.90 -31.59
C SER A 533 9.33 -60.37 -31.33
N ASN A 534 10.57 -60.88 -31.39
CA ASN A 534 10.87 -62.32 -31.10
C ASN A 534 10.58 -62.62 -29.62
N ALA A 535 11.02 -61.76 -28.67
CA ALA A 535 10.72 -62.00 -27.25
C ALA A 535 9.22 -61.94 -26.95
N GLN A 536 8.51 -61.02 -27.63
CA GLN A 536 7.06 -60.87 -27.49
C GLN A 536 6.33 -62.07 -28.03
N ASN A 537 6.77 -62.66 -29.16
CA ASN A 537 6.25 -63.85 -29.72
C ASN A 537 6.43 -65.10 -28.83
N GLU A 538 7.55 -65.18 -28.10
CA GLU A 538 7.76 -66.20 -27.08
C GLU A 538 6.79 -66.04 -25.90
N ARG A 539 6.46 -64.86 -25.51
CA ARG A 539 5.45 -64.60 -24.48
C ARG A 539 4.05 -64.95 -24.99
N TRP A 540 3.66 -64.50 -26.15
CA TRP A 540 2.37 -64.77 -26.75
C TRP A 540 2.14 -66.26 -27.02
N ALA A 541 3.18 -67.01 -27.45
CA ALA A 541 3.09 -68.45 -27.59
C ALA A 541 2.73 -69.17 -26.28
N ARG A 542 3.28 -68.72 -25.16
CA ARG A 542 2.95 -69.26 -23.83
C ARG A 542 1.52 -68.85 -23.36
N GLU A 543 1.01 -67.77 -23.83
CA GLU A 543 -0.33 -67.20 -23.50
C GLU A 543 -1.42 -67.70 -24.49
N GLY A 544 -1.06 -68.51 -25.51
CA GLY A 544 -1.98 -68.99 -26.53
C GLY A 544 -2.47 -67.87 -27.49
N THR A 545 -1.72 -66.79 -27.57
CA THR A 545 -1.97 -65.67 -28.50
C THR A 545 -1.24 -65.95 -29.82
N PRO A 546 -1.79 -65.61 -31.00
CA PRO A 546 -1.11 -65.84 -32.30
C PRO A 546 0.27 -65.18 -32.34
N ILE A 547 1.21 -65.78 -32.95
CA ILE A 547 2.58 -65.29 -33.17
C ILE A 547 2.59 -64.35 -34.34
N LEU A 548 3.14 -63.15 -34.14
CA LEU A 548 3.31 -62.11 -35.19
C LEU A 548 4.77 -62.13 -35.68
N TYR A 549 5.12 -63.09 -36.51
CA TYR A 549 6.46 -63.10 -37.11
C TYR A 549 6.62 -61.94 -38.07
N THR A 550 7.49 -60.96 -37.67
CA THR A 550 7.65 -59.67 -38.36
C THR A 550 8.90 -59.69 -39.22
N ARG A 551 8.77 -59.21 -40.43
CA ARG A 551 9.85 -58.96 -41.39
C ARG A 551 10.11 -57.47 -41.47
N PHE A 552 11.34 -57.08 -41.67
CA PHE A 552 11.78 -55.67 -41.68
C PHE A 552 12.68 -55.36 -42.90
N ALA A 553 12.59 -54.12 -43.38
CA ALA A 553 13.55 -53.66 -44.38
C ALA A 553 13.96 -52.22 -44.11
N LEU A 554 15.23 -51.94 -44.42
CA LEU A 554 15.77 -50.59 -44.47
C LEU A 554 16.28 -50.25 -45.86
N HIS A 555 15.93 -49.06 -46.35
CA HIS A 555 16.50 -48.48 -47.57
C HIS A 555 16.88 -47.03 -47.34
N LEU A 556 17.99 -46.58 -47.92
CA LEU A 556 18.48 -45.22 -47.88
C LEU A 556 18.49 -44.62 -49.30
N GLY A 557 17.89 -43.48 -49.46
CA GLY A 557 17.87 -42.72 -50.71
C GLY A 557 17.21 -41.35 -50.57
N ASP A 558 17.28 -40.59 -51.64
CA ASP A 558 16.63 -39.28 -51.68
C ASP A 558 15.11 -39.43 -51.80
N ALA A 559 14.42 -38.60 -51.00
CA ALA A 559 12.97 -38.47 -51.07
C ALA A 559 12.55 -37.01 -50.83
N ILE A 560 11.34 -36.68 -51.23
CA ILE A 560 10.71 -35.42 -50.84
C ILE A 560 10.02 -35.63 -49.51
N VAL A 561 10.42 -34.81 -48.53
CA VAL A 561 9.85 -34.85 -47.16
C VAL A 561 9.12 -33.53 -46.93
N GLY A 562 7.88 -33.58 -46.50
CA GLY A 562 7.12 -32.38 -46.19
C GLY A 562 5.62 -32.61 -46.06
N ASN A 563 4.86 -31.50 -46.09
CA ASN A 563 3.41 -31.51 -46.04
C ASN A 563 2.81 -31.83 -47.41
N VAL A 564 2.25 -33.00 -47.55
CA VAL A 564 1.65 -33.50 -48.77
C VAL A 564 0.16 -33.68 -48.56
N GLY A 565 -0.66 -33.22 -49.53
CA GLY A 565 -2.12 -33.34 -49.43
C GLY A 565 -2.85 -32.18 -50.07
N SER A 566 -3.96 -31.78 -49.45
CA SER A 566 -4.78 -30.63 -49.86
C SER A 566 -4.69 -29.48 -48.85
N SER A 567 -5.32 -28.34 -49.18
CA SER A 567 -5.46 -27.22 -48.23
C SER A 567 -6.17 -27.61 -46.93
N ASP A 568 -7.08 -28.53 -46.97
CA ASP A 568 -7.93 -28.93 -45.84
C ASP A 568 -7.36 -30.14 -45.05
N ARG A 569 -6.48 -30.92 -45.70
CA ARG A 569 -5.86 -32.09 -45.08
C ARG A 569 -4.46 -32.30 -45.59
N MET A 570 -3.51 -32.24 -44.71
CA MET A 570 -2.08 -32.43 -44.98
C MET A 570 -1.56 -33.56 -44.09
N ASP A 571 -0.72 -34.43 -44.67
CA ASP A 571 0.06 -35.38 -43.93
C ASP A 571 1.54 -34.99 -44.07
N TYR A 572 2.27 -34.94 -42.99
CA TYR A 572 3.72 -34.83 -43.02
C TYR A 572 4.31 -36.17 -43.34
N THR A 573 4.76 -36.40 -44.52
CA THR A 573 5.17 -37.71 -45.03
C THR A 573 6.37 -37.59 -46.00
N VAL A 574 6.85 -38.75 -46.43
CA VAL A 574 7.91 -38.88 -47.42
C VAL A 574 7.36 -39.45 -48.71
N VAL A 575 7.75 -38.87 -49.84
CA VAL A 575 7.28 -39.30 -51.19
C VAL A 575 8.47 -39.46 -52.12
N GLY A 576 8.48 -40.53 -52.90
CA GLY A 576 9.51 -40.79 -53.90
C GLY A 576 9.74 -42.24 -54.21
N ALA A 577 10.62 -42.52 -55.18
CA ALA A 577 11.00 -43.86 -55.57
C ALA A 577 11.62 -44.69 -54.40
N THR A 578 12.33 -44.00 -53.50
CA THR A 578 12.95 -44.56 -52.27
C THR A 578 11.94 -45.26 -51.40
N ILE A 579 10.73 -44.71 -51.27
CA ILE A 579 9.67 -45.28 -50.41
C ILE A 579 9.16 -46.60 -51.03
N ASN A 580 8.86 -46.54 -52.33
CA ASN A 580 8.38 -47.70 -53.07
C ASN A 580 9.42 -48.82 -53.10
N LEU A 581 10.70 -48.49 -53.16
CA LEU A 581 11.79 -49.45 -53.18
C LEU A 581 11.95 -50.06 -51.78
N GLY A 582 11.91 -49.28 -50.70
CA GLY A 582 11.97 -49.81 -49.29
C GLY A 582 10.86 -50.82 -49.00
N SER A 583 9.60 -50.53 -49.39
CA SER A 583 8.48 -51.44 -49.25
C SER A 583 8.68 -52.74 -50.06
N ARG A 584 9.25 -52.70 -51.26
CA ARG A 584 9.52 -53.90 -52.07
C ARG A 584 10.64 -54.75 -51.47
N ILE A 585 11.66 -54.14 -50.92
CA ILE A 585 12.74 -54.85 -50.22
C ILE A 585 12.20 -55.63 -49.01
N GLU A 586 11.24 -55.05 -48.30
CA GLU A 586 10.58 -55.75 -47.18
C GLU A 586 9.96 -57.08 -47.70
N GLY A 587 9.19 -57.04 -48.80
CA GLY A 587 8.58 -58.23 -49.39
C GLY A 587 9.56 -59.30 -49.82
N LEU A 588 10.80 -58.94 -50.11
CA LEU A 588 11.83 -59.95 -50.48
C LEU A 588 12.26 -60.86 -49.30
N ASN A 589 12.03 -60.42 -48.04
CA ASN A 589 12.25 -61.26 -46.89
C ASN A 589 11.49 -62.62 -47.02
N LYS A 590 10.31 -62.62 -47.68
CA LYS A 590 9.50 -63.76 -47.91
C LYS A 590 10.21 -64.75 -48.86
N VAL A 591 10.92 -64.27 -49.85
CA VAL A 591 11.61 -65.06 -50.84
C VAL A 591 12.90 -65.67 -50.27
N TYR A 592 13.65 -64.82 -49.54
CA TYR A 592 14.97 -65.18 -48.99
C TYR A 592 14.90 -65.89 -47.65
N GLY A 593 13.74 -65.89 -46.99
CA GLY A 593 13.57 -66.48 -45.65
C GLY A 593 14.34 -65.68 -44.60
N THR A 594 14.59 -64.42 -44.83
CA THR A 594 15.27 -63.48 -43.90
C THR A 594 14.27 -62.74 -43.05
N GLN A 595 14.75 -62.16 -41.98
CA GLN A 595 13.90 -61.28 -41.11
C GLN A 595 14.17 -59.83 -41.30
N VAL A 596 15.44 -59.46 -41.57
CA VAL A 596 15.84 -58.00 -41.71
C VAL A 596 16.69 -57.85 -42.96
N LEU A 597 16.18 -57.17 -43.95
CA LEU A 597 16.91 -56.77 -45.14
C LEU A 597 17.33 -55.35 -45.15
N ILE A 598 18.57 -55.07 -45.56
CA ILE A 598 19.10 -53.73 -45.81
C ILE A 598 19.65 -53.63 -47.24
N THR A 599 19.63 -52.45 -47.78
CA THR A 599 20.17 -52.21 -49.15
C THR A 599 21.60 -51.74 -49.11
N GLN A 600 22.33 -51.79 -50.24
CA GLN A 600 23.71 -51.31 -50.35
C GLN A 600 23.91 -49.92 -49.81
N PRO A 601 23.07 -48.84 -50.12
CA PRO A 601 23.27 -47.54 -49.54
C PRO A 601 23.20 -47.50 -48.01
N VAL A 602 22.42 -48.36 -47.38
CA VAL A 602 22.41 -48.49 -45.90
C VAL A 602 23.69 -49.15 -45.43
N ALA A 603 24.11 -50.25 -46.08
CA ALA A 603 25.34 -50.95 -45.75
C ALA A 603 26.58 -50.07 -45.85
N ASP A 604 26.65 -49.22 -46.90
CA ASP A 604 27.72 -48.26 -47.14
C ASP A 604 27.74 -47.17 -46.04
N ALA A 605 26.55 -46.70 -45.61
CA ALA A 605 26.43 -45.66 -44.61
C ALA A 605 26.80 -46.14 -43.19
N VAL A 606 26.63 -47.43 -42.87
CA VAL A 606 26.91 -47.98 -41.55
C VAL A 606 28.28 -48.69 -41.48
N GLY A 607 28.86 -49.08 -42.61
CA GLY A 607 30.16 -49.73 -42.71
C GLY A 607 30.27 -50.96 -41.76
N ASP A 608 31.40 -51.06 -41.11
CA ASP A 608 31.72 -52.20 -40.23
C ASP A 608 31.06 -52.09 -38.82
N ALA A 609 30.23 -51.10 -38.60
CA ALA A 609 29.56 -50.91 -37.28
C ALA A 609 28.49 -52.01 -37.01
N PHE A 610 28.08 -52.76 -38.06
CA PHE A 610 27.12 -53.88 -37.95
C PHE A 610 27.60 -55.06 -38.77
N VAL A 611 27.18 -56.22 -38.35
CA VAL A 611 27.42 -57.47 -39.08
C VAL A 611 26.25 -57.72 -40.03
N TYR A 612 26.52 -57.85 -41.30
CA TYR A 612 25.53 -58.21 -42.32
C TYR A 612 26.16 -59.19 -43.32
N ARG A 613 25.31 -60.00 -43.97
CA ARG A 613 25.75 -60.91 -45.04
C ARG A 613 25.06 -60.63 -46.39
N PRO A 614 25.73 -60.75 -47.54
CA PRO A 614 25.08 -60.54 -48.81
C PRO A 614 23.97 -61.58 -49.02
N VAL A 615 22.84 -61.08 -49.57
CA VAL A 615 21.70 -61.98 -49.88
C VAL A 615 21.58 -62.13 -51.38
N ASP A 616 21.49 -61.09 -52.15
CA ASP A 616 21.36 -61.19 -53.62
C ASP A 616 21.55 -59.78 -54.26
N ARG A 617 21.71 -59.84 -55.58
CA ARG A 617 21.62 -58.66 -56.43
C ARG A 617 20.29 -58.64 -57.19
N VAL A 618 19.44 -57.67 -56.89
CA VAL A 618 18.04 -57.72 -57.31
C VAL A 618 17.66 -56.50 -58.12
N LEU A 619 16.73 -56.69 -59.02
CA LEU A 619 16.01 -55.58 -59.68
C LEU A 619 14.51 -55.73 -59.32
N PRO A 620 14.06 -55.06 -58.24
CA PRO A 620 12.65 -55.08 -57.92
C PRO A 620 11.80 -54.46 -59.03
N LYS A 621 10.55 -54.87 -59.17
CA LYS A 621 9.62 -54.35 -60.18
C LYS A 621 9.58 -52.82 -60.16
N GLY A 622 9.86 -52.14 -61.30
CA GLY A 622 9.86 -50.71 -61.46
C GLY A 622 11.08 -49.97 -60.84
N ALA A 623 12.10 -50.70 -60.40
CA ALA A 623 13.42 -50.13 -60.18
C ALA A 623 14.16 -49.99 -61.52
N VAL A 624 14.97 -48.93 -61.64
CA VAL A 624 15.74 -48.65 -62.88
C VAL A 624 17.09 -49.33 -62.81
N HIS A 625 17.68 -49.46 -61.66
CA HIS A 625 19.01 -50.01 -61.44
C HIS A 625 18.97 -51.18 -60.48
N PRO A 626 19.81 -52.21 -60.70
CA PRO A 626 19.99 -53.31 -59.77
C PRO A 626 20.52 -52.81 -58.44
N LEU A 627 20.17 -53.51 -57.39
CA LEU A 627 20.52 -53.15 -56.00
C LEU A 627 21.01 -54.39 -55.26
N ASP A 628 22.14 -54.29 -54.63
CA ASP A 628 22.63 -55.30 -53.74
C ASP A 628 21.89 -55.29 -52.37
N VAL A 629 21.44 -56.42 -51.92
CA VAL A 629 20.65 -56.58 -50.70
C VAL A 629 21.40 -57.50 -49.70
N TYR A 630 21.36 -57.10 -48.45
CA TYR A 630 22.04 -57.79 -47.36
C TYR A 630 21.04 -58.06 -46.24
N GLU A 631 21.31 -59.20 -45.53
CA GLU A 631 20.64 -59.48 -44.27
C GLU A 631 21.44 -58.84 -43.14
N LEU A 632 20.78 -58.00 -42.37
CA LEU A 632 21.38 -57.44 -41.16
C LEU A 632 21.27 -58.38 -39.99
N VAL A 633 22.41 -58.92 -39.54
CA VAL A 633 22.47 -59.94 -38.53
C VAL A 633 22.52 -59.45 -37.12
N GLY A 634 23.36 -58.43 -36.87
CA GLY A 634 23.49 -57.83 -35.53
C GLY A 634 24.60 -56.79 -35.47
N ARG A 635 24.84 -56.28 -34.26
CA ARG A 635 25.94 -55.38 -33.98
C ARG A 635 27.08 -56.13 -33.29
N ASP A 636 26.81 -56.68 -32.13
CA ASP A 636 27.77 -57.44 -31.31
C ASP A 636 27.36 -58.91 -31.36
N VAL A 637 27.72 -59.57 -32.46
CA VAL A 637 27.38 -61.02 -32.66
C VAL A 637 28.46 -61.91 -32.05
N ASP A 638 28.07 -63.15 -31.68
CA ASP A 638 29.01 -64.15 -31.21
C ASP A 638 29.99 -64.52 -32.31
N PRO A 639 31.18 -65.10 -31.96
CA PRO A 639 32.20 -65.43 -32.93
C PRO A 639 31.75 -66.52 -33.97
N ALA A 640 30.82 -67.41 -33.61
CA ALA A 640 30.33 -68.41 -34.52
C ALA A 640 29.42 -67.80 -35.59
N THR A 641 28.52 -66.90 -35.22
CA THR A 641 27.68 -66.06 -36.12
C THR A 641 28.54 -65.20 -37.05
N LEU A 642 29.59 -64.55 -36.53
CA LEU A 642 30.51 -63.76 -37.37
C LEU A 642 31.23 -64.67 -38.37
N ALA A 643 31.78 -65.82 -37.95
CA ALA A 643 32.46 -66.81 -38.82
C ALA A 643 31.50 -67.30 -39.90
N ARG A 644 30.22 -67.55 -39.57
CA ARG A 644 29.18 -67.93 -40.52
C ARG A 644 28.96 -66.85 -41.56
N CYS A 645 28.84 -65.58 -41.19
CA CYS A 645 28.65 -64.46 -42.12
C CYS A 645 29.87 -64.28 -43.04
N VAL A 646 31.10 -64.45 -42.54
CA VAL A 646 32.33 -64.35 -43.33
C VAL A 646 32.39 -65.56 -44.31
N ALA A 647 32.12 -66.80 -43.91
CA ALA A 647 32.08 -67.97 -44.75
C ALA A 647 31.03 -67.81 -45.86
N TRP A 648 29.81 -67.31 -45.51
CA TRP A 648 28.75 -67.04 -46.48
C TRP A 648 29.17 -65.99 -47.52
N ARG A 649 29.87 -64.95 -47.15
CA ARG A 649 30.38 -63.92 -48.05
C ARG A 649 31.32 -64.55 -49.12
N GLY A 650 32.14 -65.54 -48.71
CA GLY A 650 32.96 -66.27 -49.63
C GLY A 650 32.13 -67.08 -50.63
N VAL A 651 31.07 -67.79 -50.17
CA VAL A 651 30.16 -68.56 -51.06
C VAL A 651 29.46 -67.59 -52.03
N TYR A 652 28.93 -66.49 -51.56
CA TYR A 652 28.27 -65.47 -52.39
C TYR A 652 29.21 -64.84 -53.41
N GLY A 653 30.46 -64.60 -53.02
CA GLY A 653 31.48 -64.04 -53.95
C GLY A 653 31.75 -64.94 -55.15
N LEU A 654 31.85 -66.26 -54.91
CA LEU A 654 31.96 -67.25 -56.00
C LEU A 654 30.73 -67.27 -56.91
N TYR A 655 29.53 -67.25 -56.36
CA TYR A 655 28.28 -67.10 -57.06
C TYR A 655 28.21 -65.86 -57.94
N ALA A 656 28.58 -64.74 -57.39
CA ALA A 656 28.60 -63.45 -58.11
C ALA A 656 29.61 -63.43 -59.24
N CYS A 657 30.74 -64.16 -59.11
CA CYS A 657 31.70 -64.35 -60.16
C CYS A 657 31.28 -65.44 -61.21
N ARG A 658 30.08 -66.05 -61.05
CA ARG A 658 29.51 -67.05 -61.91
C ARG A 658 30.27 -68.36 -61.91
N ASP A 659 31.11 -68.63 -60.92
CA ASP A 659 31.73 -69.91 -60.72
C ASP A 659 30.80 -70.87 -59.99
N PHE A 660 29.78 -71.36 -60.68
CA PHE A 660 28.74 -72.18 -60.07
C PHE A 660 29.24 -73.52 -59.56
N THR A 661 30.35 -74.05 -60.13
CA THR A 661 30.96 -75.31 -59.69
C THR A 661 31.68 -75.11 -58.32
N ALA A 662 32.50 -74.06 -58.24
CA ALA A 662 33.13 -73.69 -56.97
C ALA A 662 32.09 -73.31 -55.95
N THR A 663 31.03 -72.53 -56.33
CA THR A 663 29.92 -72.12 -55.45
C THR A 663 29.22 -73.36 -54.85
N SER A 664 28.92 -74.42 -55.66
CA SER A 664 28.27 -75.64 -55.17
C SER A 664 29.14 -76.37 -54.15
N SER A 665 30.44 -76.45 -54.40
CA SER A 665 31.38 -77.09 -53.46
C SER A 665 31.51 -76.32 -52.16
N ALA A 666 31.65 -74.95 -52.24
CA ALA A 666 31.72 -74.09 -51.10
C ALA A 666 30.43 -74.06 -50.28
N LEU A 667 29.27 -74.12 -50.94
CA LEU A 667 27.96 -74.18 -50.31
C LEU A 667 27.75 -75.50 -49.54
N ALA A 668 28.21 -76.63 -50.10
CA ALA A 668 28.18 -77.92 -49.39
C ALA A 668 29.06 -77.93 -48.12
N GLN A 669 30.27 -77.34 -48.21
CA GLN A 669 31.15 -77.21 -47.03
C GLN A 669 30.56 -76.16 -46.01
N PHE A 670 29.94 -75.14 -46.49
CA PHE A 670 29.24 -74.14 -45.63
C PHE A 670 28.12 -74.86 -44.85
N ARG A 671 27.27 -75.67 -45.50
CA ARG A 671 26.19 -76.42 -44.89
C ARG A 671 26.69 -77.42 -43.84
N GLU A 672 27.75 -78.08 -44.13
CA GLU A 672 28.33 -79.06 -43.22
C GLU A 672 28.85 -78.38 -41.94
N ARG A 673 29.48 -77.24 -42.06
CA ARG A 673 30.12 -76.54 -40.96
C ARG A 673 29.17 -75.59 -40.19
N HIS A 674 28.24 -74.99 -40.86
CA HIS A 674 27.39 -73.93 -40.33
C HIS A 674 25.89 -74.25 -40.37
N GLY A 675 25.50 -75.40 -40.84
CA GLY A 675 24.10 -75.76 -40.97
C GLY A 675 23.41 -75.12 -42.21
N THR A 676 22.11 -75.35 -42.29
CA THR A 676 21.29 -74.87 -43.39
C THR A 676 20.28 -73.81 -42.83
N ASP A 677 19.95 -72.79 -43.62
CA ASP A 677 18.83 -71.86 -43.45
C ASP A 677 18.09 -71.70 -44.80
N ALA A 678 17.04 -70.92 -44.81
CA ALA A 678 16.23 -70.68 -45.99
C ALA A 678 17.04 -70.08 -47.15
N LEU A 679 18.03 -69.25 -46.89
CA LEU A 679 18.90 -68.63 -47.90
C LEU A 679 19.84 -69.73 -48.50
N VAL A 680 20.44 -70.56 -47.69
CA VAL A 680 21.26 -71.71 -48.13
C VAL A 680 20.43 -72.66 -49.04
N ALA A 681 19.24 -73.07 -48.62
CA ALA A 681 18.34 -73.86 -49.34
C ALA A 681 17.93 -73.24 -50.68
N LEU A 682 17.68 -71.96 -50.73
CA LEU A 682 17.37 -71.23 -51.95
C LEU A 682 18.52 -71.24 -52.94
N TYR A 683 19.76 -71.07 -52.49
CA TYR A 683 20.93 -71.15 -53.36
C TYR A 683 21.24 -72.57 -53.85
N GLU A 684 21.02 -73.57 -53.03
CA GLU A 684 21.11 -74.95 -53.45
C GLU A 684 20.11 -75.29 -54.59
N GLU A 685 18.87 -74.74 -54.44
CA GLU A 685 17.85 -74.98 -55.47
C GLU A 685 18.19 -74.20 -56.77
N ARG A 686 18.71 -72.98 -56.66
CA ARG A 686 19.15 -72.17 -57.79
C ARG A 686 20.30 -72.85 -58.52
N LEU A 687 21.30 -73.33 -57.81
CA LEU A 687 22.44 -73.97 -58.40
C LEU A 687 22.03 -75.33 -59.10
N ARG A 688 21.10 -76.07 -58.48
CA ARG A 688 20.50 -77.25 -59.13
C ARG A 688 19.80 -76.91 -60.46
N ARG A 689 19.04 -75.79 -60.46
CA ARG A 689 18.41 -75.27 -61.68
C ARG A 689 19.43 -74.82 -62.72
N PHE A 690 20.49 -74.14 -62.34
CA PHE A 690 21.55 -73.72 -63.23
C PHE A 690 22.39 -74.84 -63.80
N GLN A 691 22.39 -75.98 -63.18
CA GLN A 691 22.97 -77.24 -63.73
C GLN A 691 22.12 -77.83 -64.86
N VAL A 692 20.78 -77.66 -64.80
CA VAL A 692 19.85 -78.08 -65.82
C VAL A 692 19.67 -77.05 -66.93
N GLU A 693 19.51 -75.80 -66.54
CA GLU A 693 19.27 -74.68 -67.41
C GLU A 693 20.22 -73.56 -67.02
N PRO A 694 21.41 -73.51 -67.60
CA PRO A 694 22.37 -72.44 -67.26
C PRO A 694 21.86 -71.07 -67.61
N PRO A 695 22.15 -70.06 -66.78
CA PRO A 695 21.77 -68.67 -67.13
C PRO A 695 22.49 -68.19 -68.41
N PRO A 696 21.90 -67.30 -69.23
CA PRO A 696 22.49 -66.83 -70.48
C PRO A 696 23.92 -66.28 -70.27
N ALA A 697 24.74 -66.36 -71.34
CA ALA A 697 26.14 -65.92 -71.23
C ALA A 697 26.31 -64.46 -70.82
N ASP A 698 25.32 -63.63 -71.13
CA ASP A 698 25.25 -62.22 -70.83
C ASP A 698 24.51 -61.87 -69.55
N TRP A 699 24.12 -62.94 -68.75
CA TRP A 699 23.45 -62.71 -67.49
C TRP A 699 24.36 -61.89 -66.51
N ASP A 700 23.80 -60.76 -66.02
CA ASP A 700 24.48 -59.79 -65.20
C ASP A 700 24.50 -60.08 -63.69
N GLY A 701 24.11 -61.33 -63.32
CA GLY A 701 23.99 -61.73 -61.93
C GLY A 701 22.75 -61.17 -61.20
N VAL A 702 21.87 -60.50 -61.92
CA VAL A 702 20.72 -59.80 -61.32
C VAL A 702 19.46 -60.67 -61.39
N ILE A 703 18.83 -60.86 -60.26
CA ILE A 703 17.50 -61.46 -60.16
C ILE A 703 16.42 -60.39 -60.38
N ARG A 704 15.66 -60.54 -61.48
CA ARG A 704 14.60 -59.63 -61.85
C ARG A 704 13.24 -60.11 -61.34
N TYR A 705 12.61 -59.29 -60.50
CA TYR A 705 11.27 -59.59 -59.98
C TYR A 705 10.19 -58.84 -60.82
N THR A 706 9.31 -59.67 -61.45
CA THR A 706 8.21 -59.17 -62.28
C THR A 706 6.88 -59.06 -61.59
N GLN A 707 6.73 -59.80 -60.45
CA GLN A 707 5.54 -59.78 -59.58
C GLN A 707 5.77 -58.93 -58.34
N LYS A 708 4.65 -58.40 -57.77
CA LYS A 708 4.71 -57.69 -56.46
C LYS A 708 5.03 -58.66 -55.34
#